data_f8df0d1d5066d65c0de7210fa438631b
#
_entry.id   f8df0d1d5066d65c0de7210fa438631b
#
_cell.length_a   1.000
_cell.length_b   1.000
_cell.length_c   1.000
_cell.angle_alpha   90.00
_cell.angle_beta   90.00
_cell.angle_gamma   90.00
#
_symmetry.space_group_name_H-M   'P 1'
#
loop_
_entity.id
_entity.type
_entity.pdbx_description
1 polymer ?
#
loop_
_entity_poly.entity_id
_entity_poly.type
_entity_poly.pdbx_seq_one_letter_code
_entity_poly.pdbx_strand_id
1 'polypeptide(L)'
;TKQTSKVTNFTEYDVKFPSASGNTIVFENGGYIYKMDAATRQPEKVNISLASDNIYARSAIKNGAKYLTAASASPDGERVVVTARGEVFNLPSTKGVTKNLTRTPGAHERNAQWSSDGKYIAYISDATGETELYLQDAVEGNPVQLTKNNDTYIRSFEWSPDSKKIVYTDRQNRINLLDVASRQVTMLLQDPMGEPQDVTFSPDSKWLTYTRDADNEITVVYVYDIAGKKEYPVTDKWYNSSSPVFSTDGKYLIFSSARDFNPTYGWLEWNHVYNNMYGVYLALLSKDTPSPFIQKDAGMKNDSESEASKATEKTAGKKEAKQETASASLVKFDPEGITDRIIKLPLSASYYANFYSNGKKVYYWSNGGTKFFDLEGQKEETVADGAMMTVTPGSQKALFYKDNKLYVTAIPEGAANLSTPVNMDNMSITIDYPKEWAQIFDEAWRAYRDGFYLENMHGVDWKAIKQKYSVLLPYAKTRLDLNYIIGEMIGELNCGHAYVNPGETDKPARIKTGLLGAEISADKSGFFRLDKILPGASWSKELRSPLTEPGIEAKAGEYIVAIDGIPTNTVKNIYALLVGKADVPTEISLNSKPQLAGARKIVISPLENEYPLYHYNWVQNNLKKVEKASNGRIGYIYIPDMGPEGLNEFSRYFYP
;
A
#
# COMPACT_ATOMS: atom_id res chain seq x y z
N THR A 1 -18.10 -19.82 -48.02
CA THR A 1 -17.43 -18.58 -48.49
C THR A 1 -16.76 -17.90 -47.29
N LYS A 2 -15.47 -17.56 -47.41
CA LYS A 2 -14.73 -16.81 -46.36
C LYS A 2 -14.91 -15.27 -46.54
N GLN A 3 -16.05 -14.81 -47.00
CA GLN A 3 -16.32 -13.38 -47.14
C GLN A 3 -16.85 -12.83 -45.81
N THR A 4 -16.18 -11.83 -45.27
CA THR A 4 -16.60 -11.06 -44.11
C THR A 4 -17.32 -9.80 -44.57
N SER A 5 -18.49 -9.50 -44.00
CA SER A 5 -19.23 -8.27 -44.28
C SER A 5 -19.64 -7.58 -42.99
N LYS A 6 -19.60 -6.23 -43.02
CA LYS A 6 -20.11 -5.42 -41.91
C LYS A 6 -21.63 -5.55 -41.84
N VAL A 7 -22.17 -5.78 -40.62
CA VAL A 7 -23.59 -6.02 -40.40
C VAL A 7 -24.28 -4.86 -39.70
N THR A 8 -23.55 -4.11 -38.84
CA THR A 8 -24.06 -2.94 -38.12
C THR A 8 -23.21 -1.69 -38.44
N ASN A 9 -23.74 -0.49 -38.20
CA ASN A 9 -23.10 0.78 -38.49
C ASN A 9 -22.93 1.70 -37.25
N PHE A 10 -22.83 1.12 -36.08
CA PHE A 10 -22.52 1.88 -34.86
C PHE A 10 -21.11 2.49 -34.94
N THR A 11 -20.96 3.72 -34.49
CA THR A 11 -19.72 4.51 -34.58
C THR A 11 -19.24 5.03 -33.22
N GLU A 12 -20.11 5.06 -32.18
CA GLU A 12 -19.76 5.59 -30.87
C GLU A 12 -19.19 4.52 -29.96
N TYR A 13 -19.83 3.35 -29.92
CA TYR A 13 -19.45 2.24 -29.05
C TYR A 13 -19.35 0.94 -29.84
N ASP A 14 -18.53 0.03 -29.35
CA ASP A 14 -18.37 -1.30 -29.90
C ASP A 14 -19.63 -2.15 -29.71
N VAL A 15 -19.87 -3.05 -30.66
CA VAL A 15 -20.86 -4.10 -30.54
C VAL A 15 -20.25 -5.27 -29.78
N LYS A 16 -20.87 -5.64 -28.64
CA LYS A 16 -20.33 -6.65 -27.70
C LYS A 16 -21.33 -7.78 -27.48
N PHE A 17 -20.80 -8.91 -27.06
CA PHE A 17 -21.55 -10.09 -26.60
C PHE A 17 -22.64 -10.56 -27.58
N PRO A 18 -22.36 -10.68 -28.91
CA PRO A 18 -23.38 -11.13 -29.84
C PRO A 18 -23.78 -12.58 -29.53
N SER A 19 -25.07 -12.81 -29.48
CA SER A 19 -25.67 -14.14 -29.32
C SER A 19 -26.82 -14.30 -30.30
N ALA A 20 -27.02 -15.51 -30.84
CA ALA A 20 -28.04 -15.75 -31.88
C ALA A 20 -28.89 -16.96 -31.56
N SER A 21 -30.19 -16.87 -31.90
CA SER A 21 -31.14 -17.99 -31.90
C SER A 21 -32.09 -17.85 -33.08
N GLY A 22 -32.12 -18.84 -33.96
CA GLY A 22 -32.84 -18.73 -35.23
C GLY A 22 -32.32 -17.56 -36.07
N ASN A 23 -33.20 -16.67 -36.48
CA ASN A 23 -32.85 -15.45 -37.22
C ASN A 23 -32.61 -14.22 -36.33
N THR A 24 -32.77 -14.35 -35.02
CA THR A 24 -32.61 -13.22 -34.11
C THR A 24 -31.18 -13.18 -33.56
N ILE A 25 -30.53 -12.04 -33.68
CA ILE A 25 -29.24 -11.73 -33.07
C ILE A 25 -29.49 -10.69 -31.96
N VAL A 26 -28.96 -10.90 -30.77
CA VAL A 26 -28.96 -9.92 -29.67
C VAL A 26 -27.52 -9.55 -29.35
N PHE A 27 -27.30 -8.28 -28.98
CA PHE A 27 -25.98 -7.76 -28.66
C PHE A 27 -26.08 -6.51 -27.79
N GLU A 28 -24.97 -6.12 -27.18
CA GLU A 28 -24.83 -4.87 -26.44
C GLU A 28 -24.16 -3.79 -27.33
N ASN A 29 -24.60 -2.55 -27.17
CA ASN A 29 -23.90 -1.37 -27.70
C ASN A 29 -24.19 -0.16 -26.78
N GLY A 30 -23.14 0.45 -26.24
CA GLY A 30 -23.23 1.63 -25.39
C GLY A 30 -24.07 1.45 -24.13
N GLY A 31 -24.03 0.26 -23.52
CA GLY A 31 -24.81 -0.06 -22.32
C GLY A 31 -26.29 -0.41 -22.58
N TYR A 32 -26.70 -0.53 -23.84
CA TYR A 32 -28.05 -0.95 -24.23
C TYR A 32 -28.05 -2.31 -24.92
N ILE A 33 -29.12 -3.05 -24.73
CA ILE A 33 -29.36 -4.30 -25.46
C ILE A 33 -30.11 -4.00 -26.76
N TYR A 34 -29.62 -4.58 -27.83
CA TYR A 34 -30.23 -4.52 -29.16
C TYR A 34 -30.60 -5.93 -29.61
N LYS A 35 -31.69 -6.02 -30.33
CA LYS A 35 -32.06 -7.20 -31.13
C LYS A 35 -32.04 -6.83 -32.60
N MET A 36 -31.72 -7.79 -33.45
CA MET A 36 -31.66 -7.62 -34.90
C MET A 36 -32.07 -8.92 -35.58
N ASP A 37 -32.87 -8.83 -36.62
CA ASP A 37 -33.12 -9.95 -37.52
C ASP A 37 -31.96 -10.09 -38.51
N ALA A 38 -31.44 -11.31 -38.66
CA ALA A 38 -30.27 -11.60 -39.49
C ALA A 38 -30.50 -11.33 -40.98
N ALA A 39 -31.75 -11.36 -41.48
CA ALA A 39 -32.10 -11.10 -42.86
C ALA A 39 -32.23 -9.62 -43.13
N THR A 40 -32.94 -8.87 -42.29
CA THR A 40 -33.15 -7.41 -42.45
C THR A 40 -31.95 -6.58 -42.01
N ARG A 41 -31.16 -7.08 -41.07
CA ARG A 41 -29.97 -6.40 -40.51
C ARG A 41 -30.28 -5.02 -39.91
N GLN A 42 -31.50 -4.82 -39.43
CA GLN A 42 -31.91 -3.59 -38.75
C GLN A 42 -31.87 -3.77 -37.24
N PRO A 43 -30.95 -3.09 -36.52
CA PRO A 43 -30.89 -3.18 -35.06
C PRO A 43 -32.01 -2.35 -34.44
N GLU A 44 -32.71 -2.95 -33.47
CA GLU A 44 -33.76 -2.33 -32.66
C GLU A 44 -33.33 -2.36 -31.20
N LYS A 45 -33.36 -1.22 -30.52
CA LYS A 45 -33.09 -1.12 -29.09
C LYS A 45 -34.17 -1.81 -28.27
N VAL A 46 -33.78 -2.69 -27.36
CA VAL A 46 -34.70 -3.35 -26.45
C VAL A 46 -34.99 -2.43 -25.27
N ASN A 47 -36.24 -2.03 -25.09
CA ASN A 47 -36.65 -1.23 -23.95
C ASN A 47 -36.84 -2.13 -22.72
N ILE A 48 -35.99 -1.92 -21.70
CA ILE A 48 -36.04 -2.66 -20.45
C ILE A 48 -36.35 -1.66 -19.33
N SER A 49 -37.37 -1.95 -18.54
CA SER A 49 -37.69 -1.23 -17.32
C SER A 49 -37.32 -2.06 -16.10
N LEU A 50 -36.56 -1.49 -15.19
CA LEU A 50 -36.22 -2.11 -13.92
C LEU A 50 -36.83 -1.29 -12.78
N ALA A 51 -37.66 -1.94 -11.96
CA ALA A 51 -38.05 -1.40 -10.67
C ALA A 51 -36.99 -1.84 -9.64
N SER A 52 -36.17 -0.88 -9.21
CA SER A 52 -35.08 -1.15 -8.27
C SER A 52 -35.00 -0.03 -7.22
N ASP A 53 -34.79 -0.43 -5.99
CA ASP A 53 -34.51 0.51 -4.88
C ASP A 53 -33.12 1.12 -4.93
N ASN A 54 -32.24 0.68 -5.86
CA ASN A 54 -30.84 1.12 -6.01
C ASN A 54 -30.09 1.15 -4.68
N ILE A 55 -30.23 0.10 -3.88
CA ILE A 55 -29.72 0.06 -2.49
C ILE A 55 -28.22 0.29 -2.39
N TYR A 56 -27.45 -0.11 -3.41
CA TYR A 56 -25.99 0.06 -3.45
C TYR A 56 -25.54 1.48 -3.87
N ALA A 57 -26.45 2.31 -4.38
CA ALA A 57 -26.19 3.69 -4.74
C ALA A 57 -26.73 4.68 -3.67
N ARG A 58 -27.36 4.19 -2.61
CA ARG A 58 -27.84 5.03 -1.50
C ARG A 58 -26.68 5.51 -0.65
N SER A 59 -26.79 6.73 -0.13
CA SER A 59 -25.83 7.26 0.82
C SER A 59 -25.69 6.34 2.04
N ALA A 60 -24.45 6.21 2.52
CA ALA A 60 -24.10 5.38 3.67
C ALA A 60 -23.26 6.16 4.68
N ILE A 61 -23.39 5.81 5.96
CA ILE A 61 -22.51 6.31 7.00
C ILE A 61 -21.53 5.18 7.38
N LYS A 62 -20.24 5.47 7.29
CA LYS A 62 -19.16 4.51 7.64
C LYS A 62 -18.18 5.14 8.62
N ASN A 63 -17.49 4.30 9.40
CA ASN A 63 -16.38 4.75 10.23
C ASN A 63 -15.12 4.87 9.37
N GLY A 64 -14.49 6.07 9.38
CA GLY A 64 -13.31 6.41 8.61
C GLY A 64 -12.03 5.69 9.04
N ALA A 65 -11.94 5.19 10.27
CA ALA A 65 -10.72 4.57 10.79
C ALA A 65 -10.20 3.40 9.94
N LYS A 66 -11.10 2.69 9.22
CA LYS A 66 -10.74 1.59 8.30
C LYS A 66 -10.08 2.06 6.99
N TYR A 67 -10.16 3.35 6.71
CA TYR A 67 -9.70 3.95 5.44
C TYR A 67 -8.59 4.97 5.65
N LEU A 68 -7.87 4.87 6.78
CA LEU A 68 -6.75 5.75 7.11
C LEU A 68 -5.66 5.65 6.04
N THR A 69 -5.25 6.79 5.48
CA THR A 69 -4.20 6.88 4.46
C THR A 69 -3.00 7.70 4.89
N ALA A 70 -3.20 8.72 5.72
CA ALA A 70 -2.12 9.54 6.27
C ALA A 70 -2.50 10.09 7.65
N ALA A 71 -1.48 10.39 8.46
CA ALA A 71 -1.63 11.00 9.78
C ALA A 71 -0.47 11.94 10.08
N SER A 72 -0.76 13.08 10.73
CA SER A 72 0.22 14.04 11.20
C SER A 72 -0.22 14.59 12.56
N ALA A 73 0.64 14.54 13.57
CA ALA A 73 0.31 15.11 14.87
C ALA A 73 0.69 16.62 14.93
N SER A 74 -0.08 17.39 15.71
CA SER A 74 0.23 18.80 15.97
C SER A 74 1.59 18.94 16.68
N PRO A 75 2.25 20.10 16.57
CA PRO A 75 3.57 20.31 17.21
C PRO A 75 3.59 19.99 18.70
N ASP A 76 2.53 20.35 19.43
CA ASP A 76 2.35 20.07 20.86
C ASP A 76 1.92 18.63 21.15
N GLY A 77 1.48 17.88 20.12
CA GLY A 77 1.00 16.51 20.24
C GLY A 77 -0.42 16.38 20.80
N GLU A 78 -1.15 17.49 20.99
CA GLU A 78 -2.50 17.45 21.56
C GLU A 78 -3.57 16.98 20.54
N ARG A 79 -3.25 17.08 19.26
CA ARG A 79 -4.16 16.70 18.18
C ARG A 79 -3.44 15.92 17.08
N VAL A 80 -4.22 15.12 16.35
CA VAL A 80 -3.74 14.39 15.16
C VAL A 80 -4.69 14.68 14.01
N VAL A 81 -4.17 15.23 12.91
CA VAL A 81 -4.91 15.30 11.65
C VAL A 81 -4.72 14.00 10.88
N VAL A 82 -5.80 13.46 10.32
CA VAL A 82 -5.75 12.24 9.52
C VAL A 82 -6.54 12.43 8.23
N THR A 83 -6.11 11.77 7.17
CA THR A 83 -6.91 11.59 5.96
C THR A 83 -7.46 10.18 5.90
N ALA A 84 -8.75 10.07 5.60
CA ALA A 84 -9.45 8.80 5.54
C ALA A 84 -10.56 8.86 4.50
N ARG A 85 -10.50 8.02 3.47
CA ARG A 85 -11.45 7.94 2.35
C ARG A 85 -11.77 9.32 1.73
N GLY A 86 -10.74 10.11 1.49
CA GLY A 86 -10.90 11.42 0.85
C GLY A 86 -11.41 12.54 1.75
N GLU A 87 -11.49 12.35 3.07
CA GLU A 87 -11.85 13.40 4.02
C GLU A 87 -10.78 13.61 5.07
N VAL A 88 -10.70 14.83 5.60
CA VAL A 88 -9.73 15.25 6.61
C VAL A 88 -10.40 15.34 7.98
N PHE A 89 -9.86 14.61 8.94
CA PHE A 89 -10.30 14.63 10.33
C PHE A 89 -9.25 15.22 11.24
N ASN A 90 -9.69 15.96 12.25
CA ASN A 90 -8.84 16.47 13.33
C ASN A 90 -9.28 15.80 14.64
N LEU A 91 -8.45 14.89 15.15
CA LEU A 91 -8.68 14.05 16.31
C LEU A 91 -7.96 14.61 17.56
N PRO A 92 -8.54 14.54 18.75
CA PRO A 92 -7.78 14.75 19.97
C PRO A 92 -6.86 13.54 20.24
N SER A 93 -5.62 13.78 20.66
CA SER A 93 -4.70 12.69 21.02
C SER A 93 -5.13 11.95 22.30
N THR A 94 -5.83 12.66 23.20
CA THR A 94 -6.35 12.09 24.46
C THR A 94 -7.85 12.34 24.57
N LYS A 95 -8.29 13.49 25.12
CA LYS A 95 -9.68 13.85 25.36
C LYS A 95 -10.08 15.05 24.50
N GLY A 96 -11.27 15.01 23.93
CA GLY A 96 -11.77 16.13 23.14
C GLY A 96 -12.75 15.68 22.06
N VAL A 97 -13.05 16.58 21.13
CA VAL A 97 -14.00 16.37 20.05
C VAL A 97 -13.24 16.03 18.75
N THR A 98 -13.66 14.96 18.10
CA THR A 98 -13.28 14.63 16.72
C THR A 98 -14.02 15.57 15.77
N LYS A 99 -13.31 16.25 14.90
CA LYS A 99 -13.87 17.12 13.85
C LYS A 99 -13.60 16.55 12.48
N ASN A 100 -14.62 16.42 11.64
CA ASN A 100 -14.43 16.25 10.20
C ASN A 100 -14.33 17.65 9.60
N LEU A 101 -13.19 17.96 8.98
CA LEU A 101 -12.88 19.31 8.51
C LEU A 101 -13.43 19.60 7.11
N THR A 102 -13.53 18.60 6.23
CA THR A 102 -13.83 18.81 4.80
C THR A 102 -15.28 18.49 4.45
N ARG A 103 -15.77 17.28 4.70
CA ARG A 103 -17.15 16.84 4.39
C ARG A 103 -17.50 17.02 2.91
N THR A 104 -16.62 16.58 2.03
CA THR A 104 -16.67 16.82 0.58
C THR A 104 -16.83 15.50 -0.20
N PRO A 105 -18.02 14.87 -0.21
CA PRO A 105 -18.21 13.51 -0.76
C PRO A 105 -17.91 13.37 -2.27
N GLY A 106 -17.69 14.45 -2.98
CA GLY A 106 -17.30 14.45 -4.42
C GLY A 106 -15.88 14.91 -4.65
N ALA A 107 -15.04 15.02 -3.62
CA ALA A 107 -13.63 15.35 -3.71
C ALA A 107 -12.81 14.32 -2.94
N HIS A 108 -11.50 14.30 -3.19
CA HIS A 108 -10.58 13.40 -2.51
C HIS A 108 -9.42 14.19 -1.90
N GLU A 109 -9.50 14.41 -0.59
CA GLU A 109 -8.44 15.03 0.20
C GLU A 109 -7.38 14.02 0.57
N ARG A 110 -6.10 14.45 0.53
CA ARG A 110 -4.92 13.61 0.75
C ARG A 110 -3.85 14.31 1.57
N ASN A 111 -3.05 13.51 2.29
CA ASN A 111 -1.80 13.92 2.93
C ASN A 111 -1.93 15.15 3.84
N ALA A 112 -3.00 15.23 4.63
CA ALA A 112 -3.17 16.36 5.55
C ALA A 112 -2.03 16.44 6.57
N GLN A 113 -1.43 17.64 6.71
CA GLN A 113 -0.29 17.89 7.59
C GLN A 113 -0.47 19.20 8.36
N TRP A 114 0.01 19.21 9.61
CA TRP A 114 0.13 20.41 10.41
C TRP A 114 1.28 21.29 9.94
N SER A 115 1.09 22.61 9.97
CA SER A 115 2.21 23.56 9.90
C SER A 115 3.08 23.45 11.14
N SER A 116 4.37 23.81 11.02
CA SER A 116 5.34 23.70 12.12
C SER A 116 5.03 24.63 13.31
N ASP A 117 4.27 25.70 13.09
CA ASP A 117 3.79 26.62 14.13
C ASP A 117 2.41 26.21 14.72
N GLY A 118 1.81 25.14 14.22
CA GLY A 118 0.54 24.60 14.70
C GLY A 118 -0.70 25.43 14.36
N LYS A 119 -0.58 26.44 13.50
CA LYS A 119 -1.72 27.31 13.17
C LYS A 119 -2.59 26.81 12.04
N TYR A 120 -2.01 26.04 11.13
CA TYR A 120 -2.63 25.64 9.90
C TYR A 120 -2.54 24.13 9.66
N ILE A 121 -3.49 23.63 8.89
CA ILE A 121 -3.49 22.30 8.30
C ILE A 121 -3.49 22.49 6.79
N ALA A 122 -2.51 21.92 6.09
CA ALA A 122 -2.50 21.86 4.64
C ALA A 122 -2.87 20.45 4.17
N TYR A 123 -3.47 20.35 2.99
CA TYR A 123 -3.81 19.08 2.35
C TYR A 123 -3.94 19.26 0.83
N ILE A 124 -3.86 18.17 0.10
CA ILE A 124 -4.14 18.11 -1.33
C ILE A 124 -5.62 17.79 -1.52
N SER A 125 -6.33 18.47 -2.43
CA SER A 125 -7.71 18.15 -2.83
C SER A 125 -7.90 18.32 -4.32
N ASP A 126 -8.77 17.51 -4.92
CA ASP A 126 -9.19 17.61 -6.30
C ASP A 126 -10.58 18.25 -6.48
N ALA A 127 -11.07 18.95 -5.47
CA ALA A 127 -12.38 19.60 -5.45
C ALA A 127 -12.63 20.56 -6.64
N THR A 128 -11.58 21.08 -7.25
CA THR A 128 -11.65 21.97 -8.43
C THR A 128 -11.39 21.25 -9.76
N GLY A 129 -11.34 19.93 -9.75
CA GLY A 129 -11.13 19.10 -10.93
C GLY A 129 -9.68 18.65 -11.15
N GLU A 130 -8.71 19.42 -10.66
CA GLU A 130 -7.29 19.05 -10.58
C GLU A 130 -6.82 19.03 -9.13
N THR A 131 -5.69 18.35 -8.89
CA THR A 131 -5.10 18.34 -7.54
C THR A 131 -4.46 19.68 -7.21
N GLU A 132 -4.90 20.29 -6.12
CA GLU A 132 -4.41 21.58 -5.63
C GLU A 132 -4.09 21.51 -4.14
N LEU A 133 -3.22 22.38 -3.66
CA LEU A 133 -2.95 22.55 -2.25
C LEU A 133 -3.97 23.49 -1.61
N TYR A 134 -4.51 23.05 -0.49
CA TYR A 134 -5.44 23.80 0.34
C TYR A 134 -4.86 24.05 1.73
N LEU A 135 -5.26 25.15 2.33
CA LEU A 135 -4.90 25.56 3.68
C LEU A 135 -6.16 25.78 4.50
N GLN A 136 -6.19 25.26 5.70
CA GLN A 136 -7.26 25.49 6.66
C GLN A 136 -6.67 25.94 8.00
N ASP A 137 -7.30 26.92 8.65
CA ASP A 137 -6.98 27.26 10.03
C ASP A 137 -7.23 26.07 10.95
N ALA A 138 -6.33 25.82 11.89
CA ALA A 138 -6.38 24.67 12.76
C ALA A 138 -7.56 24.68 13.75
N VAL A 139 -8.08 25.86 14.06
CA VAL A 139 -9.15 26.05 15.04
C VAL A 139 -10.51 26.11 14.35
N GLU A 140 -10.69 27.08 13.45
CA GLU A 140 -11.95 27.35 12.73
C GLU A 140 -11.63 28.05 11.41
N GLY A 141 -12.45 27.84 10.39
CA GLY A 141 -12.35 28.57 9.14
C GLY A 141 -12.70 27.72 7.92
N ASN A 142 -12.98 28.42 6.82
CA ASN A 142 -13.16 27.77 5.52
C ASN A 142 -11.78 27.51 4.90
N PRO A 143 -11.62 26.42 4.17
CA PRO A 143 -10.37 26.13 3.47
C PRO A 143 -10.07 27.19 2.40
N VAL A 144 -8.81 27.51 2.26
CA VAL A 144 -8.29 28.45 1.27
C VAL A 144 -7.44 27.69 0.27
N GLN A 145 -7.75 27.79 -1.01
CA GLN A 145 -6.95 27.24 -2.09
C GLN A 145 -5.63 28.01 -2.23
N LEU A 146 -4.50 27.34 -2.11
CA LEU A 146 -3.15 27.92 -2.21
C LEU A 146 -2.62 27.91 -3.64
N THR A 147 -2.82 26.82 -4.37
CA THR A 147 -2.42 26.67 -5.78
C THR A 147 -3.63 26.71 -6.68
N LYS A 148 -3.47 27.10 -7.94
CA LYS A 148 -4.55 27.17 -8.93
C LYS A 148 -4.04 26.81 -10.31
N ASN A 149 -4.93 26.21 -11.11
CA ASN A 149 -4.65 25.85 -12.51
C ASN A 149 -3.49 24.86 -12.63
N ASN A 150 -3.37 23.95 -11.67
CA ASN A 150 -2.39 22.89 -11.78
C ASN A 150 -2.69 22.04 -13.01
N ASP A 151 -1.66 21.62 -13.72
CA ASP A 151 -1.77 20.90 -14.98
C ASP A 151 -1.49 19.39 -14.84
N THR A 152 -1.18 18.96 -13.62
CA THR A 152 -0.85 17.58 -13.31
C THR A 152 -1.10 17.23 -11.85
N TYR A 153 -0.93 15.96 -11.50
CA TYR A 153 -1.16 15.44 -10.16
C TYR A 153 -0.05 15.83 -9.18
N ILE A 154 -0.41 16.50 -8.06
CA ILE A 154 0.49 16.72 -6.92
C ILE A 154 0.66 15.40 -6.16
N ARG A 155 1.90 14.95 -5.98
CA ARG A 155 2.24 13.69 -5.32
C ARG A 155 2.39 13.81 -3.83
N SER A 156 3.24 14.71 -3.41
CA SER A 156 3.59 14.92 -2.02
C SER A 156 3.88 16.39 -1.75
N PHE A 157 3.81 16.78 -0.51
CA PHE A 157 4.26 18.10 -0.07
C PHE A 157 4.84 18.04 1.34
N GLU A 158 5.64 19.03 1.68
CA GLU A 158 6.31 19.16 2.97
C GLU A 158 6.32 20.65 3.41
N TRP A 159 6.04 20.90 4.68
CA TRP A 159 6.12 22.22 5.27
C TRP A 159 7.57 22.60 5.57
N SER A 160 7.94 23.86 5.33
CA SER A 160 9.17 24.39 5.90
C SER A 160 9.08 24.52 7.43
N PRO A 161 10.18 24.28 8.17
CA PRO A 161 10.20 24.44 9.63
C PRO A 161 9.73 25.81 10.14
N ASP A 162 9.89 26.88 9.35
CA ASP A 162 9.43 28.24 9.68
C ASP A 162 7.96 28.49 9.31
N SER A 163 7.24 27.49 8.78
CA SER A 163 5.85 27.55 8.34
C SER A 163 5.52 28.56 7.23
N LYS A 164 6.54 29.09 6.54
CA LYS A 164 6.34 30.10 5.50
C LYS A 164 6.24 29.54 4.10
N LYS A 165 6.75 28.32 3.89
CA LYS A 165 6.82 27.71 2.59
C LYS A 165 6.30 26.27 2.62
N ILE A 166 5.85 25.79 1.47
CA ILE A 166 5.56 24.40 1.20
C ILE A 166 6.36 24.01 -0.04
N VAL A 167 7.13 22.91 0.04
CA VAL A 167 7.69 22.26 -1.14
C VAL A 167 6.75 21.14 -1.55
N TYR A 168 6.54 20.95 -2.86
CA TYR A 168 5.75 19.84 -3.37
C TYR A 168 6.32 19.28 -4.66
N THR A 169 6.06 17.98 -4.90
CA THR A 169 6.40 17.28 -6.15
C THR A 169 5.14 16.96 -6.94
N ASP A 170 5.30 16.78 -8.23
CA ASP A 170 4.21 16.47 -9.15
C ASP A 170 4.61 15.43 -10.21
N ARG A 171 3.63 14.97 -10.99
CA ARG A 171 3.86 13.96 -12.02
C ARG A 171 4.63 14.42 -13.25
N GLN A 172 4.93 15.70 -13.37
CA GLN A 172 5.88 16.21 -14.38
C GLN A 172 7.32 16.26 -13.85
N ASN A 173 7.60 15.53 -12.77
CA ASN A 173 8.92 15.41 -12.15
C ASN A 173 9.48 16.77 -11.67
N ARG A 174 8.59 17.67 -11.25
CA ARG A 174 8.98 18.99 -10.77
C ARG A 174 9.09 19.03 -9.25
N ILE A 175 10.06 19.77 -8.74
CA ILE A 175 10.07 20.26 -7.36
C ILE A 175 9.62 21.73 -7.41
N ASN A 176 8.49 22.02 -6.79
CA ASN A 176 7.87 23.32 -6.72
C ASN A 176 7.92 23.88 -5.30
N LEU A 177 8.19 25.16 -5.16
CA LEU A 177 8.20 25.87 -3.88
C LEU A 177 7.07 26.90 -3.86
N LEU A 178 6.16 26.75 -2.92
CA LEU A 178 5.04 27.67 -2.67
C LEU A 178 5.38 28.56 -1.48
N ASP A 179 5.29 29.86 -1.66
CA ASP A 179 5.24 30.82 -0.56
C ASP A 179 3.80 30.96 -0.04
N VAL A 180 3.58 30.63 1.23
CA VAL A 180 2.22 30.50 1.79
C VAL A 180 1.49 31.84 1.88
N ALA A 181 2.20 32.92 2.17
CA ALA A 181 1.62 34.25 2.34
C ALA A 181 1.21 34.88 1.00
N SER A 182 2.11 34.85 0.02
CA SER A 182 1.86 35.41 -1.32
C SER A 182 1.13 34.45 -2.26
N ARG A 183 1.13 33.14 -1.95
CA ARG A 183 0.63 32.05 -2.80
C ARG A 183 1.36 31.94 -4.14
N GLN A 184 2.57 32.44 -4.21
CA GLN A 184 3.38 32.31 -5.42
C GLN A 184 4.10 30.97 -5.43
N VAL A 185 4.03 30.30 -6.59
CA VAL A 185 4.72 29.04 -6.84
C VAL A 185 5.95 29.34 -7.70
N THR A 186 7.09 28.79 -7.31
CA THR A 186 8.34 28.82 -8.06
C THR A 186 8.78 27.39 -8.32
N MET A 187 8.90 27.01 -9.58
CA MET A 187 9.52 25.73 -9.95
C MET A 187 11.02 25.82 -9.68
N LEU A 188 11.55 24.95 -8.82
CA LEU A 188 12.98 24.91 -8.47
C LEU A 188 13.77 24.10 -9.49
N LEU A 189 13.22 22.93 -9.86
CA LEU A 189 13.80 22.06 -10.89
C LEU A 189 12.72 21.19 -11.53
N GLN A 190 13.01 20.65 -12.69
CA GLN A 190 12.30 19.57 -13.35
C GLN A 190 13.32 18.51 -13.76
N ASP A 191 13.08 17.25 -13.37
CA ASP A 191 13.98 16.15 -13.68
C ASP A 191 13.54 15.45 -14.97
N PRO A 192 14.41 15.30 -15.97
CA PRO A 192 14.09 14.62 -17.21
C PRO A 192 14.10 13.08 -17.10
N MET A 193 14.73 12.52 -16.05
CA MET A 193 14.92 11.08 -15.90
C MET A 193 13.80 10.42 -15.09
N GLY A 194 13.28 11.11 -14.07
CA GLY A 194 12.28 10.56 -13.18
C GLY A 194 11.84 11.53 -12.10
N GLU A 195 10.90 11.12 -11.29
CA GLU A 195 10.36 11.96 -10.21
C GLU A 195 11.35 12.05 -9.05
N PRO A 196 11.73 13.26 -8.61
CA PRO A 196 12.49 13.44 -7.38
C PRO A 196 11.73 12.90 -6.16
N GLN A 197 12.41 12.16 -5.30
CA GLN A 197 11.84 11.52 -4.13
C GLN A 197 12.41 12.10 -2.83
N ASP A 198 11.75 11.84 -1.70
CA ASP A 198 12.23 12.12 -0.36
C ASP A 198 12.60 13.61 -0.14
N VAL A 199 11.81 14.53 -0.69
CA VAL A 199 12.08 15.98 -0.62
C VAL A 199 11.78 16.50 0.78
N THR A 200 12.79 17.00 1.51
CA THR A 200 12.63 17.57 2.85
C THR A 200 13.44 18.85 3.05
N PHE A 201 12.99 19.70 3.98
CA PHE A 201 13.70 20.94 4.33
C PHE A 201 14.83 20.70 5.36
N SER A 202 15.83 21.56 5.30
CA SER A 202 16.76 21.77 6.41
C SER A 202 16.08 22.45 7.60
N PRO A 203 16.58 22.28 8.84
CA PRO A 203 15.98 22.89 10.04
C PRO A 203 15.90 24.42 9.99
N ASP A 204 16.76 25.11 9.23
CA ASP A 204 16.74 26.55 9.02
C ASP A 204 15.90 27.01 7.81
N SER A 205 15.19 26.10 7.14
CA SER A 205 14.33 26.37 5.98
C SER A 205 15.05 26.98 4.76
N LYS A 206 16.38 26.84 4.67
CA LYS A 206 17.19 27.44 3.59
C LYS A 206 17.61 26.45 2.51
N TRP A 207 17.64 25.15 2.85
CA TRP A 207 18.09 24.09 1.98
C TRP A 207 16.98 23.05 1.85
N LEU A 208 17.00 22.31 0.71
CA LEU A 208 16.25 21.08 0.53
C LEU A 208 17.23 19.93 0.36
N THR A 209 16.83 18.74 0.78
CA THR A 209 17.45 17.49 0.33
C THR A 209 16.42 16.63 -0.38
N TYR A 210 16.86 15.84 -1.33
CA TYR A 210 16.03 14.92 -2.09
C TYR A 210 16.90 13.89 -2.79
N THR A 211 16.24 12.89 -3.39
CA THR A 211 16.90 11.95 -4.27
C THR A 211 16.36 12.04 -5.69
N ARG A 212 17.21 11.76 -6.66
CA ARG A 212 16.83 11.54 -8.06
C ARG A 212 17.81 10.61 -8.75
N ASP A 213 17.36 10.01 -9.84
CA ASP A 213 18.18 9.08 -10.60
C ASP A 213 19.17 9.83 -11.51
N ALA A 214 20.37 9.32 -11.57
CA ALA A 214 21.39 9.76 -12.50
C ALA A 214 21.21 9.08 -13.87
N ASP A 215 22.01 9.49 -14.86
CA ASP A 215 22.02 8.93 -16.22
C ASP A 215 22.28 7.41 -16.34
N ASN A 216 22.81 6.80 -15.29
CA ASN A 216 23.02 5.36 -15.15
C ASN A 216 22.00 4.66 -14.25
N GLU A 217 20.84 5.29 -13.98
CA GLU A 217 19.75 4.80 -13.14
C GLU A 217 20.13 4.58 -11.66
N ILE A 218 21.27 5.13 -11.21
CA ILE A 218 21.64 5.14 -9.79
C ILE A 218 21.00 6.33 -9.10
N THR A 219 20.28 6.05 -8.02
CA THR A 219 19.64 7.08 -7.19
C THR A 219 20.67 7.81 -6.33
N VAL A 220 20.79 9.11 -6.50
CA VAL A 220 21.76 9.99 -5.86
C VAL A 220 21.06 10.96 -4.91
N VAL A 221 21.68 11.23 -3.76
CA VAL A 221 21.24 12.24 -2.79
C VAL A 221 21.78 13.60 -3.19
N TYR A 222 20.92 14.60 -3.19
CA TYR A 222 21.24 16.01 -3.48
C TYR A 222 20.88 16.94 -2.31
N VAL A 223 21.57 18.05 -2.25
CA VAL A 223 21.23 19.22 -1.44
C VAL A 223 21.04 20.41 -2.37
N TYR A 224 19.95 21.16 -2.20
CA TYR A 224 19.60 22.33 -3.01
C TYR A 224 19.61 23.61 -2.16
N ASP A 225 20.37 24.62 -2.60
CA ASP A 225 20.34 25.95 -2.05
C ASP A 225 19.16 26.74 -2.61
N ILE A 226 18.16 27.02 -1.77
CA ILE A 226 16.92 27.69 -2.21
C ILE A 226 17.25 29.15 -2.65
N ALA A 227 18.11 29.86 -1.94
CA ALA A 227 18.46 31.23 -2.24
C ALA A 227 19.41 31.33 -3.44
N GLY A 228 20.43 30.47 -3.47
CA GLY A 228 21.42 30.40 -4.54
C GLY A 228 20.92 29.70 -5.81
N LYS A 229 19.76 29.04 -5.74
CA LYS A 229 19.15 28.25 -6.84
C LYS A 229 20.15 27.27 -7.44
N LYS A 230 20.86 26.55 -6.58
CA LYS A 230 21.93 25.64 -7.00
C LYS A 230 21.81 24.30 -6.28
N GLU A 231 22.00 23.25 -7.07
CA GLU A 231 22.02 21.85 -6.64
C GLU A 231 23.45 21.35 -6.43
N TYR A 232 23.63 20.50 -5.43
CA TYR A 232 24.90 19.86 -5.11
C TYR A 232 24.67 18.36 -4.85
N PRO A 233 25.36 17.45 -5.57
CA PRO A 233 25.33 16.03 -5.25
C PRO A 233 26.08 15.78 -3.93
N VAL A 234 25.51 14.96 -3.07
CA VAL A 234 26.10 14.49 -1.81
C VAL A 234 26.71 13.11 -1.97
N THR A 235 26.04 12.21 -2.71
CA THR A 235 26.53 10.87 -2.98
C THR A 235 27.01 10.75 -4.43
N ASP A 236 27.86 9.73 -4.67
CA ASP A 236 28.34 9.40 -6.01
C ASP A 236 27.30 8.56 -6.79
N LYS A 237 27.60 8.30 -8.07
CA LYS A 237 26.74 7.52 -8.98
C LYS A 237 27.09 6.01 -8.99
N TRP A 238 27.61 5.47 -7.87
CA TRP A 238 28.01 4.05 -7.77
C TRP A 238 27.02 3.22 -6.98
N TYR A 239 26.33 3.83 -6.02
CA TYR A 239 25.45 3.12 -5.10
C TYR A 239 24.12 3.86 -4.91
N ASN A 240 23.02 3.15 -5.07
CA ASN A 240 21.71 3.69 -4.77
C ASN A 240 21.65 4.21 -3.34
N SER A 241 21.18 5.45 -3.18
CA SER A 241 21.04 6.12 -1.91
C SER A 241 19.64 6.71 -1.78
N SER A 242 19.03 6.64 -0.59
CA SER A 242 17.62 7.03 -0.38
C SER A 242 17.36 7.61 0.99
N SER A 243 16.18 8.21 1.15
CA SER A 243 15.63 8.73 2.40
C SER A 243 16.54 9.73 3.13
N PRO A 244 17.09 10.77 2.44
CA PRO A 244 17.93 11.76 3.07
C PRO A 244 17.12 12.65 4.00
N VAL A 245 17.63 12.90 5.22
CA VAL A 245 17.06 13.87 6.17
C VAL A 245 18.18 14.66 6.86
N PHE A 246 17.96 15.95 7.11
CA PHE A 246 18.86 16.74 7.93
C PHE A 246 18.68 16.39 9.41
N SER A 247 19.76 16.34 10.19
CA SER A 247 19.66 16.37 11.65
C SER A 247 19.14 17.73 12.11
N THR A 248 18.37 17.77 13.21
CA THR A 248 17.79 19.03 13.71
C THR A 248 18.82 20.03 14.23
N ASP A 249 20.03 19.56 14.57
CA ASP A 249 21.17 20.42 14.93
C ASP A 249 21.95 20.98 13.72
N GLY A 250 21.54 20.60 12.50
CA GLY A 250 22.11 21.09 11.24
C GLY A 250 23.52 20.61 10.90
N LYS A 251 24.04 19.58 11.58
CA LYS A 251 25.39 19.06 11.38
C LYS A 251 25.50 17.93 10.37
N TYR A 252 24.46 17.10 10.27
CA TYR A 252 24.49 15.86 9.50
C TYR A 252 23.36 15.82 8.46
N LEU A 253 23.62 15.16 7.34
CA LEU A 253 22.62 14.59 6.47
C LEU A 253 22.67 13.08 6.63
N ILE A 254 21.55 12.49 7.06
CA ILE A 254 21.38 11.06 7.27
C ILE A 254 20.71 10.45 6.04
N PHE A 255 21.18 9.32 5.57
CA PHE A 255 20.57 8.61 4.44
C PHE A 255 20.91 7.11 4.49
N SER A 256 20.17 6.30 3.74
CA SER A 256 20.55 4.92 3.49
C SER A 256 21.26 4.79 2.14
N SER A 257 22.22 3.85 2.04
CA SER A 257 22.93 3.61 0.78
C SER A 257 23.32 2.14 0.64
N ALA A 258 23.22 1.63 -0.61
CA ALA A 258 23.51 0.23 -0.96
C ALA A 258 25.03 -0.05 -1.09
N ARG A 259 25.83 0.45 -0.14
CA ARG A 259 27.30 0.30 -0.13
C ARG A 259 27.77 -0.97 0.58
N ASP A 260 26.85 -1.74 1.17
CA ASP A 260 27.16 -3.02 1.82
C ASP A 260 27.05 -4.17 0.83
N PHE A 261 28.05 -4.28 -0.04
CA PHE A 261 28.10 -5.29 -1.06
C PHE A 261 28.61 -6.62 -0.47
N ASN A 262 27.66 -7.43 0.05
CA ASN A 262 27.95 -8.75 0.65
C ASN A 262 27.00 -9.80 0.06
N PRO A 263 27.23 -10.26 -1.18
CA PRO A 263 26.37 -11.23 -1.83
C PRO A 263 26.43 -12.59 -1.13
N THR A 264 25.29 -13.25 -1.04
CA THR A 264 25.18 -14.66 -0.65
C THR A 264 25.14 -15.54 -1.89
N TYR A 265 25.55 -16.79 -1.74
CA TYR A 265 25.60 -17.76 -2.82
C TYR A 265 24.36 -18.63 -2.86
N GLY A 266 23.68 -18.70 -4.00
CA GLY A 266 22.58 -19.63 -4.25
C GLY A 266 23.15 -21.03 -4.53
N TRP A 267 22.88 -22.00 -3.65
CA TRP A 267 23.44 -23.36 -3.78
C TRP A 267 22.81 -24.19 -4.91
N LEU A 268 21.62 -23.86 -5.36
CA LEU A 268 20.93 -24.57 -6.44
C LEU A 268 21.42 -24.12 -7.83
N GLU A 269 21.41 -22.80 -8.05
CA GLU A 269 21.70 -22.22 -9.36
C GLU A 269 23.13 -21.71 -9.47
N TRP A 270 23.88 -21.74 -8.39
CA TRP A 270 25.25 -21.21 -8.30
C TRP A 270 25.36 -19.72 -8.64
N ASN A 271 24.29 -19.00 -8.43
CA ASN A 271 24.18 -17.55 -8.63
C ASN A 271 24.39 -16.79 -7.33
N HIS A 272 24.84 -15.53 -7.45
CA HIS A 272 24.88 -14.60 -6.33
C HIS A 272 23.49 -14.04 -6.05
N VAL A 273 23.15 -13.94 -4.76
CA VAL A 273 21.93 -13.29 -4.27
C VAL A 273 22.34 -12.04 -3.52
N TYR A 274 21.79 -10.90 -3.91
CA TYR A 274 22.10 -9.58 -3.37
C TYR A 274 21.00 -9.16 -2.39
N ASN A 275 21.13 -9.54 -1.13
CA ASN A 275 20.21 -9.20 -0.05
C ASN A 275 20.87 -8.24 0.94
N ASN A 276 20.06 -7.39 1.58
CA ASN A 276 20.49 -6.55 2.69
C ASN A 276 21.77 -5.73 2.36
N MET A 277 21.73 -4.99 1.25
CA MET A 277 22.89 -4.22 0.81
C MET A 277 22.97 -2.81 1.40
N TYR A 278 21.92 -2.36 2.11
CA TYR A 278 21.84 -0.99 2.60
C TYR A 278 22.40 -0.86 4.01
N GLY A 279 23.16 0.21 4.21
CA GLY A 279 23.60 0.70 5.50
C GLY A 279 23.09 2.12 5.75
N VAL A 280 23.26 2.62 6.96
CA VAL A 280 22.96 4.01 7.34
C VAL A 280 24.23 4.85 7.34
N TYR A 281 24.18 6.01 6.72
CA TYR A 281 25.33 6.90 6.53
C TYR A 281 25.01 8.32 7.01
N LEU A 282 26.03 9.00 7.49
CA LEU A 282 26.03 10.42 7.86
C LEU A 282 26.99 11.16 6.91
N ALA A 283 26.50 12.15 6.17
CA ALA A 283 27.37 13.14 5.56
C ALA A 283 27.55 14.32 6.53
N LEU A 284 28.77 14.64 6.90
CA LEU A 284 29.12 15.80 7.71
C LEU A 284 29.00 17.06 6.83
N LEU A 285 27.99 17.90 7.12
CA LEU A 285 27.64 19.02 6.25
C LEU A 285 28.74 20.09 6.17
N SER A 286 29.43 20.37 7.28
CA SER A 286 30.56 21.29 7.30
C SER A 286 31.90 20.58 7.41
N LYS A 287 32.94 21.17 6.82
CA LYS A 287 34.34 20.74 6.99
C LYS A 287 34.81 20.85 8.45
N ASP A 288 34.19 21.73 9.24
CA ASP A 288 34.51 21.93 10.66
C ASP A 288 33.77 20.98 11.59
N THR A 289 32.82 20.20 11.07
CA THR A 289 32.04 19.21 11.87
C THR A 289 32.91 17.99 12.12
N PRO A 290 33.27 17.66 13.38
CA PRO A 290 34.06 16.47 13.66
C PRO A 290 33.20 15.20 13.51
N SER A 291 33.85 14.10 13.19
CA SER A 291 33.18 12.78 13.21
C SER A 291 32.66 12.45 14.62
N PRO A 292 31.44 11.96 14.78
CA PRO A 292 30.95 11.51 16.08
C PRO A 292 31.71 10.31 16.65
N PHE A 293 32.54 9.65 15.82
CA PHE A 293 33.32 8.47 16.19
C PHE A 293 34.79 8.73 16.47
N ILE A 294 35.20 10.00 16.60
CA ILE A 294 36.56 10.32 17.04
C ILE A 294 36.76 9.80 18.46
N GLN A 295 37.79 8.98 18.64
CA GLN A 295 38.16 8.48 19.96
C GLN A 295 38.65 9.64 20.82
N LYS A 296 38.03 9.83 21.97
CA LYS A 296 38.44 10.80 22.98
C LYS A 296 39.36 10.11 23.98
N ASP A 297 40.58 10.62 24.14
CA ASP A 297 41.43 10.22 25.25
C ASP A 297 40.89 10.85 26.54
N ALA A 298 40.60 10.04 27.55
CA ALA A 298 40.06 10.48 28.85
C ALA A 298 41.00 11.49 29.59
N GLY A 299 42.25 11.64 29.17
CA GLY A 299 43.23 12.58 29.69
C GLY A 299 43.34 13.93 28.96
N MET A 300 42.82 14.05 27.73
CA MET A 300 42.89 15.28 26.95
C MET A 300 41.64 16.16 27.14
N LYS A 301 41.77 17.26 27.88
CA LYS A 301 40.78 18.33 27.86
C LYS A 301 40.91 19.07 26.53
N ASN A 302 39.93 18.97 25.66
CA ASN A 302 39.87 19.80 24.47
C ASN A 302 39.53 21.26 24.89
N ASP A 303 40.42 22.20 24.64
CA ASP A 303 40.27 23.62 24.96
C ASP A 303 39.07 24.33 24.27
N SER A 304 38.40 23.65 23.31
CA SER A 304 37.24 24.18 22.63
C SER A 304 35.90 24.05 23.40
N GLU A 305 35.83 23.25 24.49
CA GLU A 305 34.61 23.14 25.32
C GLU A 305 34.61 24.16 26.50
N SER A 306 35.72 24.84 26.75
CA SER A 306 35.88 25.72 27.94
C SER A 306 35.26 27.10 27.78
N GLU A 307 34.94 27.58 26.59
CA GLU A 307 34.34 28.92 26.39
C GLU A 307 32.83 28.95 26.31
N ALA A 308 32.18 27.83 25.88
CA ALA A 308 30.72 27.74 25.79
C ALA A 308 30.05 27.45 27.15
N SER A 309 30.74 26.74 28.08
CA SER A 309 30.16 26.37 29.37
C SER A 309 30.31 27.42 30.47
N LYS A 310 31.16 28.44 30.32
CA LYS A 310 31.33 29.54 31.31
C LYS A 310 30.34 30.68 31.16
N ALA A 311 29.57 30.75 30.08
CA ALA A 311 28.57 31.80 29.87
C ALA A 311 27.18 31.47 30.49
N THR A 312 26.93 30.23 30.95
CA THR A 312 25.59 29.80 31.38
C THR A 312 25.40 29.64 32.89
N GLU A 313 26.44 29.88 33.73
CA GLU A 313 26.34 29.63 35.18
C GLU A 313 26.12 30.86 36.08
N LYS A 314 25.82 32.03 35.53
CA LYS A 314 25.42 33.17 36.37
C LYS A 314 24.10 33.76 35.86
N THR A 315 23.00 33.20 36.32
CA THR A 315 21.75 33.87 36.71
C THR A 315 20.64 32.84 36.94
N ALA A 316 20.67 32.16 38.09
CA ALA A 316 19.51 31.42 38.59
C ALA A 316 18.62 32.38 39.38
N GLY A 317 17.68 33.02 38.73
CA GLY A 317 16.60 33.79 39.32
C GLY A 317 15.28 33.32 38.73
N LYS A 318 14.36 32.82 39.56
CA LYS A 318 13.00 32.40 39.22
C LYS A 318 12.32 33.41 38.29
N LYS A 319 11.96 33.01 37.08
CA LYS A 319 10.88 33.57 36.26
C LYS A 319 10.14 32.47 35.53
N GLU A 320 8.82 32.62 35.50
CA GLU A 320 7.85 31.77 34.85
C GLU A 320 8.23 31.38 33.41
N ALA A 321 8.03 30.14 33.06
CA ALA A 321 8.30 29.57 31.73
C ALA A 321 7.42 30.22 30.68
N LYS A 322 7.92 31.21 29.98
CA LYS A 322 7.52 31.54 28.63
C LYS A 322 8.17 30.52 27.69
N GLN A 323 7.37 29.85 26.92
CA GLN A 323 7.76 28.91 25.87
C GLN A 323 8.66 29.66 24.87
N GLU A 324 9.99 29.53 25.00
CA GLU A 324 10.94 29.97 23.98
C GLU A 324 10.84 29.02 22.78
N THR A 325 10.37 29.51 21.65
CA THR A 325 10.57 28.88 20.36
C THR A 325 12.06 28.66 20.16
N ALA A 326 12.47 27.39 20.09
CA ALA A 326 13.86 27.02 19.83
C ALA A 326 14.32 27.71 18.54
N SER A 327 15.39 28.53 18.64
CA SER A 327 16.04 29.14 17.49
C SER A 327 16.49 28.02 16.54
N ALA A 328 16.02 28.04 15.29
CA ALA A 328 16.40 27.05 14.28
C ALA A 328 17.92 27.01 14.12
N SER A 329 18.50 25.81 14.19
CA SER A 329 19.95 25.63 14.01
C SER A 329 20.35 25.96 12.58
N LEU A 330 21.28 26.90 12.40
CA LEU A 330 21.79 27.25 11.08
C LEU A 330 22.59 26.10 10.49
N VAL A 331 22.21 25.69 9.28
CA VAL A 331 22.97 24.71 8.51
C VAL A 331 24.15 25.39 7.82
N LYS A 332 25.34 24.91 8.14
CA LYS A 332 26.57 25.27 7.40
C LYS A 332 26.85 24.12 6.44
N PHE A 333 26.75 24.39 5.14
CA PHE A 333 26.98 23.40 4.11
C PHE A 333 28.20 23.75 3.26
N ASP A 334 29.22 22.87 3.30
CA ASP A 334 30.45 22.97 2.51
C ASP A 334 30.40 21.87 1.43
N PRO A 335 29.99 22.15 0.18
CA PRO A 335 29.78 21.14 -0.85
C PRO A 335 31.06 20.46 -1.32
N GLU A 336 32.18 21.15 -1.33
CA GLU A 336 33.46 20.64 -1.80
C GLU A 336 33.98 19.54 -0.89
N GLY A 337 34.27 18.35 -1.47
CA GLY A 337 34.73 17.17 -0.74
C GLY A 337 33.69 16.55 0.19
N ILE A 338 32.39 16.76 -0.06
CA ILE A 338 31.32 16.22 0.78
C ILE A 338 31.31 14.67 0.76
N THR A 339 31.66 14.04 -0.36
CA THR A 339 31.78 12.59 -0.49
C THR A 339 32.83 11.96 0.43
N ASP A 340 33.89 12.70 0.75
CA ASP A 340 34.96 12.25 1.66
C ASP A 340 34.55 12.39 3.14
N ARG A 341 33.45 13.06 3.41
CA ARG A 341 32.89 13.26 4.75
C ARG A 341 31.66 12.39 5.03
N ILE A 342 31.46 11.32 4.23
CA ILE A 342 30.42 10.34 4.47
C ILE A 342 30.95 9.25 5.41
N ILE A 343 30.24 9.02 6.51
CA ILE A 343 30.61 8.07 7.55
C ILE A 343 29.48 7.05 7.69
N LYS A 344 29.83 5.76 7.74
CA LYS A 344 28.89 4.68 8.00
C LYS A 344 28.62 4.54 9.50
N LEU A 345 27.34 4.39 9.89
CA LEU A 345 26.99 3.93 11.23
C LEU A 345 27.37 2.44 11.37
N PRO A 346 27.85 1.99 12.54
CA PRO A 346 28.23 0.59 12.78
C PRO A 346 26.99 -0.28 12.98
N LEU A 347 26.14 -0.33 11.96
CA LEU A 347 24.92 -1.13 11.89
C LEU A 347 25.08 -2.24 10.87
N SER A 348 24.39 -3.36 11.08
CA SER A 348 24.32 -4.46 10.12
C SER A 348 23.59 -4.03 8.85
N ALA A 349 24.00 -4.58 7.71
CA ALA A 349 23.29 -4.33 6.46
C ALA A 349 21.85 -4.82 6.53
N SER A 350 20.89 -3.99 6.13
CA SER A 350 19.45 -4.25 6.20
C SER A 350 18.69 -3.27 5.29
N TYR A 351 17.36 -3.26 5.39
CA TYR A 351 16.53 -2.18 4.87
C TYR A 351 16.34 -1.11 5.95
N TYR A 352 16.60 0.15 5.62
CA TYR A 352 16.51 1.30 6.50
C TYR A 352 15.70 2.41 5.85
N ALA A 353 14.74 2.97 6.57
CA ALA A 353 13.88 4.05 6.11
C ALA A 353 13.37 4.91 7.27
N ASN A 354 12.65 5.98 6.96
CA ASN A 354 11.92 6.82 7.92
C ASN A 354 12.84 7.40 9.01
N PHE A 355 13.88 8.09 8.56
CA PHE A 355 14.90 8.66 9.45
C PHE A 355 14.41 9.91 10.17
N TYR A 356 14.90 10.07 11.39
CA TYR A 356 14.87 11.30 12.16
C TYR A 356 16.15 11.37 13.01
N SER A 357 16.73 12.58 13.18
CA SER A 357 17.85 12.74 14.09
C SER A 357 17.79 14.07 14.83
N ASN A 358 18.05 14.03 16.13
CA ASN A 358 18.22 15.19 17.00
C ASN A 358 19.71 15.61 17.15
N GLY A 359 20.60 15.07 16.31
CA GLY A 359 22.04 15.30 16.36
C GLY A 359 22.80 14.43 17.37
N LYS A 360 22.09 13.74 18.29
CA LYS A 360 22.66 12.77 19.25
C LYS A 360 22.26 11.34 18.93
N LYS A 361 21.01 11.15 18.55
CA LYS A 361 20.43 9.86 18.17
C LYS A 361 19.91 9.90 16.74
N VAL A 362 20.07 8.80 16.03
CA VAL A 362 19.51 8.58 14.70
C VAL A 362 18.42 7.53 14.82
N TYR A 363 17.17 7.92 14.66
CA TYR A 363 16.01 7.03 14.66
C TYR A 363 15.74 6.57 13.23
N TYR A 364 15.30 5.33 13.08
CA TYR A 364 14.98 4.71 11.79
C TYR A 364 14.03 3.54 11.96
N TRP A 365 13.38 3.18 10.90
CA TRP A 365 12.64 1.93 10.78
C TRP A 365 13.52 0.87 10.13
N SER A 366 13.60 -0.31 10.73
CA SER A 366 14.31 -1.48 10.19
C SER A 366 13.79 -2.77 10.80
N ASN A 367 13.76 -3.86 10.01
CA ASN A 367 13.37 -5.20 10.46
C ASN A 367 12.02 -5.24 11.21
N GLY A 368 11.03 -4.48 10.70
CA GLY A 368 9.67 -4.50 11.25
C GLY A 368 9.47 -3.66 12.50
N GLY A 369 10.37 -2.75 12.86
CA GLY A 369 10.20 -1.88 14.00
C GLY A 369 10.99 -0.59 13.94
N THR A 370 10.69 0.34 14.85
CA THR A 370 11.47 1.57 15.04
C THR A 370 12.58 1.33 16.05
N LYS A 371 13.76 1.78 15.69
CA LYS A 371 14.99 1.73 16.50
C LYS A 371 15.68 3.09 16.50
N PHE A 372 16.66 3.29 17.36
CA PHE A 372 17.63 4.37 17.23
C PHE A 372 19.05 3.86 17.42
N PHE A 373 19.99 4.60 16.86
CA PHE A 373 21.42 4.50 17.14
C PHE A 373 21.87 5.74 17.90
N ASP A 374 22.44 5.55 19.09
CA ASP A 374 23.06 6.62 19.89
C ASP A 374 24.48 6.89 19.37
N LEU A 375 24.72 8.11 18.88
CA LEU A 375 26.01 8.49 18.28
C LEU A 375 27.15 8.56 19.30
N GLU A 376 26.87 8.95 20.56
CA GLU A 376 27.87 9.04 21.61
C GLU A 376 28.11 7.67 22.25
N GLY A 377 27.03 7.00 22.64
CA GLY A 377 27.08 5.66 23.26
C GLY A 377 27.43 4.53 22.29
N GLN A 378 27.40 4.81 20.98
CA GLN A 378 27.64 3.85 19.89
C GLN A 378 26.82 2.56 20.03
N LYS A 379 25.54 2.69 20.38
CA LYS A 379 24.66 1.58 20.67
C LYS A 379 23.33 1.70 19.94
N GLU A 380 22.86 0.59 19.38
CA GLU A 380 21.51 0.44 18.85
C GLU A 380 20.54 0.03 19.95
N GLU A 381 19.37 0.66 19.99
CA GLU A 381 18.28 0.27 20.88
C GLU A 381 16.95 0.22 20.14
N THR A 382 16.09 -0.73 20.54
CA THR A 382 14.73 -0.86 20.01
C THR A 382 13.80 0.11 20.71
N VAL A 383 13.08 0.91 19.91
CA VAL A 383 12.06 1.85 20.40
C VAL A 383 10.69 1.17 20.45
N ALA A 384 10.28 0.53 19.36
CA ALA A 384 8.99 -0.16 19.29
C ALA A 384 8.95 -1.18 18.16
N ASP A 385 8.70 -2.44 18.49
CA ASP A 385 8.47 -3.50 17.52
C ASP A 385 7.10 -3.35 16.85
N GLY A 386 7.05 -3.62 15.55
CA GLY A 386 5.83 -3.53 14.75
C GLY A 386 5.26 -2.12 14.59
N ALA A 387 6.01 -1.08 14.99
CA ALA A 387 5.54 0.30 14.96
C ALA A 387 6.44 1.19 14.09
N MET A 388 5.81 2.02 13.29
CA MET A 388 6.46 3.09 12.52
C MET A 388 6.32 4.41 13.28
N MET A 389 7.42 5.16 13.42
CA MET A 389 7.48 6.45 14.12
C MET A 389 7.66 7.60 13.13
N THR A 390 6.87 8.65 13.28
CA THR A 390 7.15 9.97 12.70
C THR A 390 7.26 11.01 13.81
N VAL A 391 7.97 12.11 13.55
CA VAL A 391 8.14 13.15 14.55
C VAL A 391 7.25 14.33 14.19
N THR A 392 6.65 14.97 15.20
CA THR A 392 5.80 16.15 14.99
C THR A 392 6.59 17.31 14.40
N PRO A 393 5.95 18.22 13.65
CA PRO A 393 6.57 19.48 13.28
C PRO A 393 7.17 20.17 14.52
N GLY A 394 8.38 20.70 14.38
CA GLY A 394 9.11 21.29 15.52
C GLY A 394 9.76 20.27 16.47
N SER A 395 9.70 18.97 16.15
CA SER A 395 10.45 17.90 16.84
C SER A 395 10.20 17.79 18.35
N GLN A 396 8.93 17.98 18.78
CA GLN A 396 8.59 17.95 20.22
C GLN A 396 8.01 16.61 20.68
N LYS A 397 7.30 15.92 19.79
CA LYS A 397 6.59 14.67 20.06
C LYS A 397 6.82 13.66 18.94
N ALA A 398 6.44 12.43 19.18
CA ALA A 398 6.44 11.36 18.20
C ALA A 398 5.02 10.81 18.02
N LEU A 399 4.66 10.55 16.76
CA LEU A 399 3.46 9.84 16.36
C LEU A 399 3.87 8.44 15.91
N PHE A 400 3.25 7.42 16.50
CA PHE A 400 3.44 6.03 16.11
C PHE A 400 2.21 5.47 15.43
N TYR A 401 2.44 4.66 14.39
CA TYR A 401 1.42 3.81 13.78
C TYR A 401 1.76 2.34 14.06
N LYS A 402 0.84 1.64 14.73
CA LYS A 402 0.97 0.23 15.08
C LYS A 402 -0.41 -0.44 15.09
N ASP A 403 -0.54 -1.61 14.46
CA ASP A 403 -1.76 -2.43 14.47
C ASP A 403 -3.04 -1.62 14.13
N ASN A 404 -2.97 -0.80 13.08
CA ASN A 404 -4.03 0.13 12.65
C ASN A 404 -4.46 1.15 13.72
N LYS A 405 -3.57 1.49 14.64
CA LYS A 405 -3.79 2.48 15.70
C LYS A 405 -2.70 3.54 15.69
N LEU A 406 -3.05 4.72 16.14
CA LEU A 406 -2.15 5.87 16.28
C LEU A 406 -1.86 6.12 17.75
N TYR A 407 -0.63 6.50 18.06
CA TYR A 407 -0.18 6.83 19.44
C TYR A 407 0.68 8.08 19.39
N VAL A 408 0.45 9.00 20.33
CA VAL A 408 1.27 10.22 20.47
C VAL A 408 2.03 10.14 21.80
N THR A 409 3.36 10.32 21.75
CA THR A 409 4.23 10.24 22.92
C THR A 409 5.26 11.39 22.90
N ALA A 410 6.04 11.55 23.97
CA ALA A 410 7.32 12.23 23.86
C ALA A 410 8.23 11.46 22.87
N ILE A 411 9.24 12.12 22.30
CA ILE A 411 10.28 11.42 21.52
C ILE A 411 10.99 10.46 22.46
N PRO A 412 10.96 9.13 22.22
CA PRO A 412 11.47 8.17 23.17
C PRO A 412 13.00 8.21 23.29
N GLU A 413 13.50 8.18 24.51
CA GLU A 413 14.93 8.02 24.81
C GLU A 413 15.34 6.54 24.98
N GLY A 414 14.38 5.61 24.90
CA GLY A 414 14.47 4.15 24.97
C GLY A 414 13.19 3.54 24.43
N ALA A 415 12.67 2.48 25.06
CA ALA A 415 11.42 1.85 24.64
C ALA A 415 10.22 2.81 24.76
N ALA A 416 9.41 2.90 23.72
CA ALA A 416 8.21 3.73 23.68
C ALA A 416 7.05 3.10 24.47
N ASN A 417 6.31 3.93 25.21
CA ASN A 417 5.05 3.51 25.84
C ASN A 417 3.87 3.75 24.89
N LEU A 418 3.35 2.70 24.27
CA LEU A 418 2.23 2.71 23.35
C LEU A 418 0.96 2.12 23.98
N SER A 419 0.65 2.48 25.24
CA SER A 419 -0.50 1.93 25.97
C SER A 419 -1.84 2.60 25.66
N THR A 420 -1.82 3.88 25.23
CA THR A 420 -3.04 4.67 25.02
C THR A 420 -3.13 5.13 23.57
N PRO A 421 -3.94 4.46 22.72
CA PRO A 421 -4.13 4.88 21.34
C PRO A 421 -5.04 6.11 21.23
N VAL A 422 -4.85 6.86 20.15
CA VAL A 422 -5.78 7.92 19.71
C VAL A 422 -7.14 7.28 19.39
N ASN A 423 -8.22 7.87 19.93
CA ASN A 423 -9.56 7.36 19.66
C ASN A 423 -10.04 7.77 18.25
N MET A 424 -10.27 6.77 17.39
CA MET A 424 -10.77 6.92 16.02
C MET A 424 -12.22 6.46 15.84
N ASP A 425 -12.94 6.10 16.91
CA ASP A 425 -14.30 5.54 16.82
C ASP A 425 -15.32 6.55 16.25
N ASN A 426 -15.07 7.84 16.47
CA ASN A 426 -15.98 8.92 16.07
C ASN A 426 -15.67 9.53 14.69
N MET A 427 -14.89 8.85 13.85
CA MET A 427 -14.60 9.28 12.49
C MET A 427 -15.75 8.91 11.53
N SER A 428 -16.87 9.61 11.63
CA SER A 428 -18.05 9.35 10.80
C SER A 428 -17.92 10.02 9.43
N ILE A 429 -18.00 9.22 8.36
CA ILE A 429 -18.02 9.66 6.96
C ILE A 429 -19.40 9.43 6.37
N THR A 430 -19.99 10.46 5.75
CA THR A 430 -21.20 10.32 4.94
C THR A 430 -20.78 10.13 3.49
N ILE A 431 -21.01 8.93 2.95
CA ILE A 431 -20.69 8.58 1.58
C ILE A 431 -21.91 8.86 0.70
N ASP A 432 -21.73 9.70 -0.31
CA ASP A 432 -22.64 9.88 -1.44
C ASP A 432 -22.04 9.12 -2.64
N TYR A 433 -22.45 7.87 -2.83
CA TYR A 433 -21.82 7.00 -3.83
C TYR A 433 -21.84 7.59 -5.25
N PRO A 434 -22.92 8.18 -5.76
CA PRO A 434 -22.91 8.83 -7.07
C PRO A 434 -21.82 9.91 -7.23
N LYS A 435 -21.61 10.74 -6.21
CA LYS A 435 -20.57 11.77 -6.21
C LYS A 435 -19.17 11.16 -6.09
N GLU A 436 -18.99 10.19 -5.19
CA GLU A 436 -17.72 9.47 -5.04
C GLU A 436 -17.36 8.73 -6.34
N TRP A 437 -18.33 8.10 -7.02
CA TRP A 437 -18.07 7.41 -8.29
C TRP A 437 -17.71 8.37 -9.42
N ALA A 438 -18.29 9.55 -9.46
CA ALA A 438 -17.88 10.58 -10.42
C ALA A 438 -16.43 11.03 -10.18
N GLN A 439 -16.07 11.27 -8.91
CA GLN A 439 -14.69 11.60 -8.53
C GLN A 439 -13.72 10.45 -8.88
N ILE A 440 -14.07 9.18 -8.59
CA ILE A 440 -13.23 8.01 -8.94
C ILE A 440 -13.03 7.89 -10.45
N PHE A 441 -14.06 8.14 -11.24
CA PHE A 441 -13.95 8.14 -12.71
C PHE A 441 -12.99 9.25 -13.19
N ASP A 442 -13.13 10.45 -12.66
CA ASP A 442 -12.25 11.58 -12.97
C ASP A 442 -10.81 11.32 -12.55
N GLU A 443 -10.61 10.71 -11.39
CA GLU A 443 -9.30 10.28 -10.91
C GLU A 443 -8.67 9.23 -11.82
N ALA A 444 -9.44 8.21 -12.24
CA ALA A 444 -8.97 7.19 -13.17
C ALA A 444 -8.54 7.80 -14.50
N TRP A 445 -9.32 8.75 -15.04
CA TRP A 445 -8.97 9.48 -16.25
C TRP A 445 -7.67 10.28 -16.09
N ARG A 446 -7.50 11.02 -14.97
CA ARG A 446 -6.28 11.78 -14.67
C ARG A 446 -5.07 10.87 -14.49
N ALA A 447 -5.25 9.72 -13.83
CA ALA A 447 -4.17 8.76 -13.61
C ALA A 447 -3.56 8.27 -14.94
N TYR A 448 -4.41 7.99 -15.93
CA TYR A 448 -3.93 7.64 -17.28
C TYR A 448 -3.36 8.82 -18.04
N ARG A 449 -4.00 9.99 -17.99
CA ARG A 449 -3.47 11.23 -18.60
C ARG A 449 -2.03 11.51 -18.18
N ASP A 450 -1.76 11.39 -16.88
CA ASP A 450 -0.50 11.80 -16.27
C ASP A 450 0.52 10.65 -16.18
N GLY A 451 0.09 9.41 -16.33
CA GLY A 451 0.94 8.23 -16.12
C GLY A 451 1.05 7.28 -17.30
N PHE A 452 0.37 7.54 -18.42
CA PHE A 452 0.51 6.71 -19.60
C PHE A 452 1.89 6.87 -20.23
N TYR A 453 2.49 5.81 -20.71
CA TYR A 453 3.89 5.78 -21.16
C TYR A 453 4.14 6.54 -22.47
N LEU A 454 3.09 6.86 -23.23
CA LEU A 454 3.17 7.70 -24.44
C LEU A 454 2.32 8.95 -24.30
N GLU A 455 2.93 10.12 -24.48
CA GLU A 455 2.24 11.42 -24.39
C GLU A 455 1.06 11.55 -25.34
N ASN A 456 1.15 10.96 -26.55
CA ASN A 456 0.10 11.02 -27.55
C ASN A 456 -1.03 10.00 -27.33
N MET A 457 -1.05 9.26 -26.22
CA MET A 457 -2.10 8.29 -25.85
C MET A 457 -2.45 7.32 -27.00
N HIS A 458 -1.47 6.81 -27.74
CA HIS A 458 -1.63 6.03 -28.98
C HIS A 458 -2.44 6.75 -30.08
N GLY A 459 -2.45 8.08 -30.07
CA GLY A 459 -3.22 8.92 -31.01
C GLY A 459 -4.70 9.09 -30.63
N VAL A 460 -5.09 8.66 -29.42
CA VAL A 460 -6.45 8.82 -28.91
C VAL A 460 -6.64 10.21 -28.30
N ASP A 461 -7.73 10.91 -28.66
CA ASP A 461 -8.15 12.12 -27.97
C ASP A 461 -8.71 11.75 -26.58
N TRP A 462 -7.82 11.69 -25.58
CA TRP A 462 -8.15 11.25 -24.22
C TRP A 462 -9.19 12.14 -23.55
N LYS A 463 -9.25 13.42 -23.91
CA LYS A 463 -10.28 14.35 -23.42
C LYS A 463 -11.66 14.03 -24.00
N ALA A 464 -11.73 13.73 -25.31
CA ALA A 464 -12.98 13.29 -25.93
C ALA A 464 -13.44 11.94 -25.34
N ILE A 465 -12.52 11.03 -25.01
CA ILE A 465 -12.85 9.76 -24.36
C ILE A 465 -13.47 9.98 -22.98
N LYS A 466 -12.95 10.92 -22.18
CA LYS A 466 -13.61 11.30 -20.91
C LYS A 466 -15.07 11.70 -21.11
N GLN A 467 -15.32 12.57 -22.09
CA GLN A 467 -16.68 13.05 -22.41
C GLN A 467 -17.58 11.89 -22.86
N LYS A 468 -17.07 11.00 -23.71
CA LYS A 468 -17.79 9.83 -24.24
C LYS A 468 -18.32 8.92 -23.11
N TYR A 469 -17.49 8.65 -22.10
CA TYR A 469 -17.84 7.70 -21.03
C TYR A 469 -18.49 8.35 -19.81
N SER A 470 -18.25 9.63 -19.53
CA SER A 470 -18.87 10.33 -18.39
C SER A 470 -20.40 10.37 -18.46
N VAL A 471 -21.00 10.35 -19.65
CA VAL A 471 -22.46 10.32 -19.84
C VAL A 471 -23.10 9.03 -19.31
N LEU A 472 -22.32 7.98 -19.06
CA LEU A 472 -22.79 6.71 -18.52
C LEU A 472 -22.83 6.72 -16.99
N LEU A 473 -22.11 7.62 -16.29
CA LEU A 473 -22.03 7.66 -14.83
C LEU A 473 -23.37 7.75 -14.11
N PRO A 474 -24.38 8.53 -14.57
CA PRO A 474 -25.69 8.59 -13.91
C PRO A 474 -26.43 7.25 -13.88
N TYR A 475 -26.06 6.33 -14.76
CA TYR A 475 -26.64 4.99 -14.87
C TYR A 475 -25.93 3.96 -14.00
N ALA A 476 -24.76 4.25 -13.46
CA ALA A 476 -24.08 3.39 -12.50
C ALA A 476 -24.90 3.31 -11.21
N LYS A 477 -25.26 2.10 -10.78
CA LYS A 477 -26.03 1.81 -9.56
C LYS A 477 -25.28 0.91 -8.59
N THR A 478 -24.13 0.39 -9.01
CA THR A 478 -23.22 -0.41 -8.21
C THR A 478 -21.78 -0.01 -8.48
N ARG A 479 -20.87 -0.39 -7.59
CA ARG A 479 -19.43 -0.24 -7.84
C ARG A 479 -18.95 -1.01 -9.08
N LEU A 480 -19.59 -2.13 -9.40
CA LEU A 480 -19.25 -2.93 -10.58
C LEU A 480 -19.61 -2.21 -11.88
N ASP A 481 -20.71 -1.46 -11.90
CA ASP A 481 -21.07 -0.63 -13.07
C ASP A 481 -20.02 0.46 -13.31
N LEU A 482 -19.54 1.11 -12.24
CA LEU A 482 -18.45 2.08 -12.35
C LEU A 482 -17.18 1.42 -12.90
N ASN A 483 -16.80 0.25 -12.38
CA ASN A 483 -15.62 -0.47 -12.85
C ASN A 483 -15.74 -0.84 -14.33
N TYR A 484 -16.94 -1.23 -14.79
CA TYR A 484 -17.21 -1.49 -16.20
C TYR A 484 -17.00 -0.23 -17.05
N ILE A 485 -17.57 0.91 -16.63
CA ILE A 485 -17.42 2.20 -17.36
C ILE A 485 -15.94 2.61 -17.44
N ILE A 486 -15.18 2.48 -16.33
CA ILE A 486 -13.74 2.78 -16.31
C ILE A 486 -12.99 1.80 -17.23
N GLY A 487 -13.34 0.50 -17.19
CA GLY A 487 -12.75 -0.52 -18.05
C GLY A 487 -12.93 -0.21 -19.53
N GLU A 488 -14.13 0.22 -19.92
CA GLU A 488 -14.42 0.65 -21.29
C GLU A 488 -13.60 1.88 -21.69
N MET A 489 -13.52 2.87 -20.79
CA MET A 489 -12.73 4.09 -21.02
C MET A 489 -11.25 3.77 -21.26
N ILE A 490 -10.63 2.96 -20.43
CA ILE A 490 -9.21 2.61 -20.59
C ILE A 490 -8.97 1.66 -21.77
N GLY A 491 -9.96 0.86 -22.14
CA GLY A 491 -9.92 -0.02 -23.31
C GLY A 491 -9.69 0.72 -24.62
N GLU A 492 -10.10 1.99 -24.73
CA GLU A 492 -9.87 2.84 -25.91
C GLU A 492 -8.37 3.08 -26.21
N LEU A 493 -7.52 2.92 -25.20
CA LEU A 493 -6.07 3.02 -25.38
C LEU A 493 -5.47 1.83 -26.12
N ASN A 494 -6.24 0.74 -26.28
CA ASN A 494 -5.79 -0.50 -26.94
C ASN A 494 -4.42 -0.97 -26.46
N CYS A 495 -4.24 -1.00 -25.13
CA CYS A 495 -3.00 -1.33 -24.45
C CYS A 495 -3.19 -2.55 -23.56
N GLY A 496 -2.28 -3.52 -23.64
CA GLY A 496 -2.22 -4.64 -22.72
C GLY A 496 -1.78 -4.20 -21.33
N HIS A 497 -2.00 -5.08 -20.32
CA HIS A 497 -1.66 -4.81 -18.90
C HIS A 497 -2.32 -3.57 -18.29
N ALA A 498 -3.51 -3.20 -18.78
CA ALA A 498 -4.36 -2.18 -18.21
C ALA A 498 -5.54 -2.84 -17.49
N TYR A 499 -5.69 -2.58 -16.19
CA TYR A 499 -6.63 -3.28 -15.32
C TYR A 499 -7.45 -2.32 -14.46
N VAL A 500 -8.69 -2.72 -14.16
CA VAL A 500 -9.53 -2.07 -13.16
C VAL A 500 -9.75 -3.05 -12.01
N ASN A 501 -9.26 -2.70 -10.83
CA ASN A 501 -9.51 -3.49 -9.63
C ASN A 501 -10.93 -3.25 -9.11
N PRO A 502 -11.59 -4.28 -8.53
CA PRO A 502 -12.99 -4.19 -8.13
C PRO A 502 -13.26 -3.11 -7.05
N GLY A 503 -12.25 -2.70 -6.30
CA GLY A 503 -12.41 -1.74 -5.20
C GLY A 503 -13.25 -2.32 -4.05
N GLU A 504 -13.91 -1.45 -3.28
CA GLU A 504 -14.78 -1.87 -2.19
C GLU A 504 -16.12 -2.37 -2.75
N THR A 505 -16.43 -3.63 -2.46
CA THR A 505 -17.73 -4.25 -2.75
C THR A 505 -18.28 -4.87 -1.47
N ASP A 506 -19.58 -4.72 -1.24
CA ASP A 506 -20.23 -5.42 -0.13
C ASP A 506 -20.21 -6.92 -0.40
N LYS A 507 -19.51 -7.66 0.45
CA LYS A 507 -19.47 -9.11 0.40
C LYS A 507 -20.24 -9.66 1.60
N PRO A 508 -21.23 -10.56 1.38
CA PRO A 508 -21.90 -11.19 2.49
C PRO A 508 -20.89 -12.03 3.29
N ALA A 509 -21.11 -12.09 4.59
CA ALA A 509 -20.34 -12.98 5.45
C ALA A 509 -20.52 -14.42 4.96
N ARG A 510 -19.42 -15.12 4.69
CA ARG A 510 -19.44 -16.53 4.29
C ARG A 510 -19.32 -17.40 5.52
N ILE A 511 -20.21 -18.39 5.61
CA ILE A 511 -20.06 -19.50 6.56
C ILE A 511 -19.20 -20.55 5.87
N LYS A 512 -18.09 -20.92 6.50
CA LYS A 512 -17.15 -21.90 5.95
C LYS A 512 -17.74 -23.30 6.04
N THR A 513 -17.77 -24.01 4.94
CA THR A 513 -18.19 -25.41 4.89
C THR A 513 -16.97 -26.30 5.05
N GLY A 514 -17.04 -27.29 5.93
CA GLY A 514 -15.97 -28.28 6.11
C GLY A 514 -15.90 -29.23 4.91
N LEU A 515 -14.66 -29.51 4.46
CA LEU A 515 -14.36 -30.41 3.35
C LEU A 515 -13.49 -31.56 3.84
N LEU A 516 -13.71 -32.75 3.28
CA LEU A 516 -13.13 -34.00 3.82
C LEU A 516 -11.86 -34.46 3.10
N GLY A 517 -11.45 -33.76 2.03
CA GLY A 517 -10.30 -34.17 1.21
C GLY A 517 -10.53 -35.48 0.51
N ALA A 518 -11.74 -35.74 0.03
CA ALA A 518 -12.17 -36.97 -0.59
C ALA A 518 -13.24 -36.74 -1.66
N GLU A 519 -13.29 -37.64 -2.65
CA GLU A 519 -14.41 -37.75 -3.59
C GLU A 519 -15.52 -38.59 -2.94
N ILE A 520 -16.72 -38.03 -2.89
CA ILE A 520 -17.85 -38.60 -2.15
C ILE A 520 -19.07 -38.65 -3.08
N SER A 521 -19.75 -39.78 -3.11
CA SER A 521 -21.01 -39.95 -3.87
C SER A 521 -22.15 -40.42 -2.98
N ALA A 522 -23.38 -40.07 -3.38
CA ALA A 522 -24.58 -40.60 -2.77
C ALA A 522 -24.80 -42.06 -3.22
N ASP A 523 -25.07 -42.96 -2.29
CA ASP A 523 -25.40 -44.36 -2.56
C ASP A 523 -26.92 -44.59 -2.55
N LYS A 524 -27.37 -45.68 -3.20
CA LYS A 524 -28.79 -46.08 -3.27
C LYS A 524 -29.43 -46.31 -1.90
N SER A 525 -28.64 -46.61 -0.88
CA SER A 525 -29.08 -46.75 0.50
C SER A 525 -29.44 -45.41 1.18
N GLY A 526 -29.15 -44.28 0.53
CA GLY A 526 -29.29 -42.95 1.08
C GLY A 526 -28.06 -42.46 1.85
N PHE A 527 -27.12 -43.34 2.20
CA PHE A 527 -25.84 -42.97 2.80
C PHE A 527 -24.84 -42.47 1.74
N PHE A 528 -23.72 -41.90 2.17
CA PHE A 528 -22.68 -41.40 1.28
C PHE A 528 -21.44 -42.27 1.34
N ARG A 529 -20.84 -42.55 0.18
CA ARG A 529 -19.65 -43.38 0.05
C ARG A 529 -18.41 -42.56 -0.23
N LEU A 530 -17.31 -42.92 0.41
CA LEU A 530 -15.96 -42.43 0.08
C LEU A 530 -15.48 -43.15 -1.19
N ASP A 531 -15.57 -42.50 -2.34
CA ASP A 531 -15.12 -43.12 -3.60
C ASP A 531 -13.60 -43.10 -3.71
N LYS A 532 -12.98 -42.02 -3.24
CA LYS A 532 -11.54 -41.86 -3.23
C LYS A 532 -11.13 -40.91 -2.11
N ILE A 533 -10.08 -41.22 -1.39
CA ILE A 533 -9.42 -40.33 -0.46
C ILE A 533 -8.20 -39.74 -1.19
N LEU A 534 -8.08 -38.43 -1.18
CA LEU A 534 -6.97 -37.75 -1.84
C LEU A 534 -5.69 -37.96 -1.03
N PRO A 535 -4.65 -38.60 -1.59
CA PRO A 535 -3.46 -38.97 -0.80
C PRO A 535 -2.64 -37.79 -0.30
N GLY A 536 -2.52 -36.73 -1.08
CA GLY A 536 -1.79 -35.52 -0.73
C GLY A 536 -0.31 -35.72 -0.38
N ALA A 537 0.24 -34.79 0.38
CA ALA A 537 1.60 -34.78 0.91
C ALA A 537 1.57 -34.76 2.44
N SER A 538 2.01 -35.83 3.09
CA SER A 538 1.88 -36.04 4.55
C SER A 538 2.64 -35.00 5.40
N TRP A 539 3.67 -34.37 4.84
CA TRP A 539 4.50 -33.34 5.51
C TRP A 539 3.94 -31.93 5.45
N SER A 540 2.87 -31.69 4.67
CA SER A 540 2.23 -30.38 4.54
C SER A 540 0.80 -30.43 5.08
N LYS A 541 0.49 -29.54 6.04
CA LYS A 541 -0.87 -29.44 6.60
C LYS A 541 -1.91 -29.11 5.51
N GLU A 542 -1.55 -28.23 4.56
CA GLU A 542 -2.44 -27.75 3.49
C GLU A 542 -2.69 -28.82 2.40
N LEU A 543 -1.74 -29.72 2.23
CA LEU A 543 -1.78 -30.79 1.21
C LEU A 543 -2.14 -32.15 1.81
N ARG A 544 -2.65 -32.23 3.03
CA ARG A 544 -3.06 -33.48 3.68
C ARG A 544 -4.58 -33.57 3.75
N SER A 545 -5.14 -34.69 3.30
CA SER A 545 -6.54 -34.99 3.60
C SER A 545 -6.70 -35.29 5.09
N PRO A 546 -7.70 -34.75 5.80
CA PRO A 546 -7.95 -35.09 7.20
C PRO A 546 -8.27 -36.59 7.40
N LEU A 547 -8.71 -37.29 6.35
CA LEU A 547 -8.94 -38.72 6.37
C LEU A 547 -7.66 -39.57 6.22
N THR A 548 -6.53 -38.97 5.86
CA THR A 548 -5.21 -39.63 5.79
C THR A 548 -4.33 -39.36 7.01
N GLU A 549 -4.85 -38.68 8.02
CA GLU A 549 -4.11 -38.45 9.26
C GLU A 549 -3.76 -39.79 9.92
N PRO A 550 -2.52 -40.01 10.39
CA PRO A 550 -2.13 -41.24 11.07
C PRO A 550 -3.09 -41.58 12.24
N GLY A 551 -3.59 -42.82 12.25
CA GLY A 551 -4.55 -43.29 13.24
C GLY A 551 -6.03 -43.18 12.84
N ILE A 552 -6.37 -42.46 11.76
CA ILE A 552 -7.74 -42.31 11.26
C ILE A 552 -8.19 -43.58 10.47
N GLU A 553 -7.30 -44.19 9.70
CA GLU A 553 -7.50 -45.43 8.95
C GLU A 553 -8.77 -45.48 8.06
N ALA A 554 -9.18 -44.31 7.52
CA ALA A 554 -10.30 -44.26 6.57
C ALA A 554 -9.89 -44.88 5.23
N LYS A 555 -10.84 -45.59 4.58
CA LYS A 555 -10.58 -46.31 3.32
C LYS A 555 -11.62 -45.94 2.26
N ALA A 556 -11.15 -45.85 1.01
CA ALA A 556 -12.05 -45.75 -0.11
C ALA A 556 -12.99 -46.99 -0.14
N GLY A 557 -14.26 -46.78 -0.46
CA GLY A 557 -15.32 -47.78 -0.42
C GLY A 557 -16.11 -47.83 0.90
N GLU A 558 -15.61 -47.21 1.99
CA GLU A 558 -16.42 -47.07 3.23
C GLU A 558 -17.53 -46.03 3.05
N TYR A 559 -18.55 -46.15 3.89
CA TYR A 559 -19.69 -45.23 3.95
C TYR A 559 -19.56 -44.30 5.13
N ILE A 560 -19.82 -43.02 4.90
CA ILE A 560 -20.02 -42.03 5.94
C ILE A 560 -21.48 -42.15 6.38
N VAL A 561 -21.72 -42.81 7.51
CA VAL A 561 -23.07 -43.12 7.95
C VAL A 561 -23.66 -42.11 8.94
N ALA A 562 -22.82 -41.38 9.65
CA ALA A 562 -23.25 -40.26 10.48
C ALA A 562 -22.14 -39.19 10.57
N ILE A 563 -22.54 -37.94 10.85
CA ILE A 563 -21.68 -36.78 11.18
C ILE A 563 -22.24 -36.16 12.45
N ASP A 564 -21.41 -36.00 13.50
CA ASP A 564 -21.82 -35.54 14.85
C ASP A 564 -23.09 -36.26 15.34
N GLY A 565 -23.17 -37.55 15.11
CA GLY A 565 -24.30 -38.40 15.50
C GLY A 565 -25.55 -38.27 14.60
N ILE A 566 -25.58 -37.38 13.61
CA ILE A 566 -26.70 -37.22 12.68
C ILE A 566 -26.50 -38.18 11.51
N PRO A 567 -27.46 -39.12 11.24
CA PRO A 567 -27.36 -40.03 10.12
C PRO A 567 -27.33 -39.30 8.77
N THR A 568 -26.39 -39.65 7.89
CA THR A 568 -26.23 -38.95 6.61
C THR A 568 -27.33 -39.24 5.61
N ASN A 569 -28.06 -40.36 5.74
CA ASN A 569 -29.22 -40.69 4.91
C ASN A 569 -30.46 -39.81 5.19
N THR A 570 -30.39 -38.91 6.16
CA THR A 570 -31.42 -37.91 6.45
C THR A 570 -31.29 -36.63 5.62
N VAL A 571 -30.18 -36.46 4.88
CA VAL A 571 -29.90 -35.29 4.06
C VAL A 571 -29.71 -35.69 2.58
N LYS A 572 -30.07 -34.78 1.68
CA LYS A 572 -29.79 -34.94 0.24
C LYS A 572 -28.36 -34.57 -0.16
N ASN A 573 -27.71 -33.77 0.65
CA ASN A 573 -26.35 -33.27 0.42
C ASN A 573 -25.57 -33.36 1.73
N ILE A 574 -24.51 -34.17 1.76
CA ILE A 574 -23.67 -34.39 2.95
C ILE A 574 -23.07 -33.10 3.49
N TYR A 575 -22.75 -32.14 2.63
CA TYR A 575 -22.16 -30.86 3.02
C TYR A 575 -23.10 -30.00 3.87
N ALA A 576 -24.41 -30.30 3.90
CA ALA A 576 -25.33 -29.62 4.83
C ALA A 576 -24.97 -29.88 6.30
N LEU A 577 -24.40 -31.08 6.60
CA LEU A 577 -23.94 -31.45 7.94
C LEU A 577 -22.54 -30.91 8.26
N LEU A 578 -21.85 -30.32 7.29
CA LEU A 578 -20.49 -29.78 7.40
C LEU A 578 -20.44 -28.25 7.36
N VAL A 579 -21.57 -27.57 7.27
CA VAL A 579 -21.66 -26.11 7.34
C VAL A 579 -21.14 -25.62 8.70
N GLY A 580 -20.19 -24.69 8.68
CA GLY A 580 -19.55 -24.16 9.89
C GLY A 580 -18.52 -25.09 10.53
N LYS A 581 -18.17 -26.21 9.87
CA LYS A 581 -17.25 -27.23 10.40
C LYS A 581 -15.81 -27.13 9.90
N ALA A 582 -15.49 -26.18 9.03
CA ALA A 582 -14.10 -25.99 8.60
C ALA A 582 -13.19 -25.68 9.81
N ASP A 583 -12.09 -26.40 9.94
CA ASP A 583 -11.13 -26.34 11.06
C ASP A 583 -11.72 -26.64 12.46
N VAL A 584 -12.94 -27.20 12.51
CA VAL A 584 -13.61 -27.57 13.77
C VAL A 584 -13.59 -29.08 13.94
N PRO A 585 -13.11 -29.62 15.08
CA PRO A 585 -13.18 -31.05 15.35
C PRO A 585 -14.60 -31.60 15.18
N THR A 586 -14.74 -32.59 14.30
CA THR A 586 -16.03 -33.15 13.87
C THR A 586 -15.99 -34.67 13.94
N GLU A 587 -16.98 -35.28 14.56
CA GLU A 587 -17.11 -36.74 14.64
C GLU A 587 -17.70 -37.29 13.32
N ILE A 588 -17.00 -38.23 12.70
CA ILE A 588 -17.44 -38.93 11.50
C ILE A 588 -17.61 -40.40 11.86
N SER A 589 -18.76 -40.98 11.58
CA SER A 589 -19.01 -42.42 11.72
C SER A 589 -18.82 -43.10 10.36
N LEU A 590 -17.87 -44.01 10.27
CA LEU A 590 -17.53 -44.80 9.07
C LEU A 590 -17.93 -46.26 9.22
N ASN A 591 -18.37 -46.87 8.14
CA ASN A 591 -18.73 -48.29 8.11
C ASN A 591 -18.42 -48.89 6.71
N SER A 592 -18.02 -50.16 6.66
CA SER A 592 -17.86 -50.89 5.41
C SER A 592 -19.21 -51.25 4.73
N LYS A 593 -20.33 -51.12 5.44
CA LYS A 593 -21.69 -51.31 4.96
C LYS A 593 -22.51 -50.05 5.15
N PRO A 594 -23.51 -49.76 4.30
CA PRO A 594 -24.36 -48.58 4.42
C PRO A 594 -25.39 -48.73 5.56
N GLN A 595 -24.91 -48.77 6.79
CA GLN A 595 -25.73 -48.93 8.01
C GLN A 595 -25.04 -48.31 9.22
N LEU A 596 -25.83 -47.87 10.20
CA LEU A 596 -25.31 -47.29 11.46
C LEU A 596 -24.74 -48.35 12.40
N ALA A 597 -25.33 -49.53 12.45
CA ALA A 597 -24.88 -50.61 13.34
C ALA A 597 -23.47 -51.09 12.96
N GLY A 598 -22.58 -51.10 13.94
CA GLY A 598 -21.18 -51.49 13.75
C GLY A 598 -20.29 -50.43 13.12
N ALA A 599 -20.76 -49.19 13.00
CA ALA A 599 -19.91 -48.07 12.57
C ALA A 599 -18.84 -47.71 13.59
N ARG A 600 -17.64 -47.44 13.12
CA ARG A 600 -16.55 -46.86 13.93
C ARG A 600 -16.59 -45.35 13.87
N LYS A 601 -16.20 -44.71 14.98
CA LYS A 601 -16.15 -43.26 15.08
C LYS A 601 -14.70 -42.76 14.93
N ILE A 602 -14.53 -41.72 14.18
CA ILE A 602 -13.29 -40.97 14.07
C ILE A 602 -13.57 -39.48 14.34
N VAL A 603 -12.58 -38.75 14.77
CA VAL A 603 -12.66 -37.30 14.90
C VAL A 603 -11.61 -36.67 13.98
N ILE A 604 -12.05 -35.78 13.12
CA ILE A 604 -11.18 -35.07 12.20
C ILE A 604 -11.51 -33.57 12.22
N SER A 605 -10.59 -32.72 11.76
CA SER A 605 -10.86 -31.31 11.47
C SER A 605 -11.00 -31.14 9.95
N PRO A 606 -12.22 -30.96 9.43
CA PRO A 606 -12.45 -30.75 8.01
C PRO A 606 -11.71 -29.50 7.48
N LEU A 607 -11.26 -29.55 6.22
CA LEU A 607 -10.56 -28.44 5.56
C LEU A 607 -11.54 -27.31 5.20
N GLU A 608 -11.03 -26.08 5.18
CA GLU A 608 -11.74 -24.94 4.59
C GLU A 608 -11.69 -24.96 3.05
N ASN A 609 -10.57 -25.42 2.51
CA ASN A 609 -10.32 -25.45 1.07
C ASN A 609 -9.55 -26.73 0.71
N GLU A 610 -10.07 -27.52 -0.20
CA GLU A 610 -9.40 -28.73 -0.69
C GLU A 610 -8.83 -28.59 -2.12
N TYR A 611 -8.93 -27.39 -2.73
CA TYR A 611 -8.36 -27.13 -4.05
C TYR A 611 -6.84 -27.41 -4.11
N PRO A 612 -6.02 -26.96 -3.15
CA PRO A 612 -4.57 -27.27 -3.16
C PRO A 612 -4.30 -28.79 -3.17
N LEU A 613 -5.11 -29.55 -2.46
CA LEU A 613 -5.00 -31.00 -2.39
C LEU A 613 -5.38 -31.66 -3.72
N TYR A 614 -6.48 -31.25 -4.35
CA TYR A 614 -6.85 -31.71 -5.70
C TYR A 614 -5.79 -31.36 -6.73
N HIS A 615 -5.32 -30.12 -6.71
CA HIS A 615 -4.29 -29.63 -7.62
C HIS A 615 -2.98 -30.43 -7.48
N TYR A 616 -2.50 -30.62 -6.25
CA TYR A 616 -1.33 -31.44 -5.98
C TYR A 616 -1.47 -32.86 -6.56
N ASN A 617 -2.60 -33.53 -6.28
CA ASN A 617 -2.85 -34.86 -6.80
C ASN A 617 -2.91 -34.90 -8.33
N TRP A 618 -3.46 -33.87 -8.96
CA TRP A 618 -3.49 -33.75 -10.41
C TRP A 618 -2.06 -33.61 -11.00
N VAL A 619 -1.23 -32.75 -10.42
CA VAL A 619 0.18 -32.60 -10.83
C VAL A 619 0.95 -33.91 -10.68
N GLN A 620 0.84 -34.58 -9.52
CA GLN A 620 1.51 -35.85 -9.26
C GLN A 620 1.05 -36.97 -10.23
N ASN A 621 -0.23 -37.00 -10.56
CA ASN A 621 -0.75 -37.95 -11.52
C ASN A 621 -0.23 -37.69 -12.95
N ASN A 622 -0.10 -36.43 -13.36
CA ASN A 622 0.45 -36.06 -14.66
C ASN A 622 1.94 -36.44 -14.74
N LEU A 623 2.70 -36.14 -13.69
CA LEU A 623 4.11 -36.54 -13.59
C LEU A 623 4.25 -38.06 -13.82
N LYS A 624 3.53 -38.89 -13.08
CA LYS A 624 3.54 -40.35 -13.23
C LYS A 624 3.12 -40.82 -14.63
N LYS A 625 2.13 -40.16 -15.25
CA LYS A 625 1.69 -40.50 -16.62
C LYS A 625 2.78 -40.22 -17.65
N VAL A 626 3.43 -39.03 -17.56
CA VAL A 626 4.49 -38.64 -18.49
C VAL A 626 5.73 -39.54 -18.32
N GLU A 627 6.14 -39.78 -17.07
CA GLU A 627 7.24 -40.68 -16.75
C GLU A 627 7.01 -42.08 -17.34
N LYS A 628 5.86 -42.66 -17.09
CA LYS A 628 5.48 -43.98 -17.61
C LYS A 628 5.42 -44.00 -19.14
N ALA A 629 4.79 -43.01 -19.77
CA ALA A 629 4.64 -42.94 -21.23
C ALA A 629 5.98 -42.75 -21.97
N SER A 630 6.93 -42.11 -21.33
CA SER A 630 8.26 -41.80 -21.91
C SER A 630 9.36 -42.82 -21.49
N ASN A 631 9.03 -43.80 -20.63
CA ASN A 631 10.02 -44.67 -19.96
C ASN A 631 11.12 -43.84 -19.24
N GLY A 632 10.68 -42.79 -18.50
CA GLY A 632 11.58 -41.93 -17.73
C GLY A 632 12.42 -40.93 -18.54
N ARG A 633 12.17 -40.79 -19.85
CA ARG A 633 12.98 -39.89 -20.71
C ARG A 633 12.47 -38.45 -20.78
N ILE A 634 11.25 -38.17 -20.32
CA ILE A 634 10.66 -36.84 -20.33
C ILE A 634 10.24 -36.47 -18.90
N GLY A 635 10.70 -35.31 -18.41
CA GLY A 635 10.23 -34.71 -17.18
C GLY A 635 8.92 -33.96 -17.39
N TYR A 636 8.15 -33.78 -16.31
CA TYR A 636 6.94 -32.96 -16.28
C TYR A 636 7.04 -31.97 -15.12
N ILE A 637 6.87 -30.69 -15.43
CA ILE A 637 6.82 -29.61 -14.44
C ILE A 637 5.53 -28.82 -14.68
N TYR A 638 4.84 -28.51 -13.62
CA TYR A 638 3.71 -27.59 -13.64
C TYR A 638 4.11 -26.27 -12.98
N ILE A 639 3.97 -25.18 -13.71
CA ILE A 639 4.26 -23.81 -13.25
C ILE A 639 2.89 -23.12 -13.08
N PRO A 640 2.46 -22.82 -11.83
CA PRO A 640 1.12 -22.29 -11.56
C PRO A 640 0.92 -20.87 -12.07
N ASP A 641 1.96 -20.04 -12.02
CA ASP A 641 1.97 -18.65 -12.48
C ASP A 641 3.37 -18.22 -12.96
N MET A 642 3.49 -16.99 -13.42
CA MET A 642 4.76 -16.37 -13.80
C MET A 642 5.34 -15.50 -12.68
N GLY A 643 4.91 -15.74 -11.44
CA GLY A 643 5.33 -15.04 -10.23
C GLY A 643 6.24 -15.87 -9.33
N PRO A 644 6.39 -15.47 -8.06
CA PRO A 644 7.25 -16.17 -7.10
C PRO A 644 6.85 -17.63 -6.86
N GLU A 645 5.56 -17.96 -6.89
CA GLU A 645 5.09 -19.33 -6.68
C GLU A 645 5.50 -20.22 -7.84
N GLY A 646 5.32 -19.77 -9.08
CA GLY A 646 5.77 -20.49 -10.27
C GLY A 646 7.27 -20.66 -10.32
N LEU A 647 8.04 -19.65 -9.93
CA LEU A 647 9.50 -19.74 -9.83
C LEU A 647 9.95 -20.79 -8.79
N ASN A 648 9.28 -20.82 -7.63
CA ASN A 648 9.56 -21.81 -6.59
C ASN A 648 9.28 -23.25 -7.08
N GLU A 649 8.15 -23.48 -7.78
CA GLU A 649 7.84 -24.78 -8.35
C GLU A 649 8.82 -25.17 -9.47
N PHE A 650 9.20 -24.22 -10.33
CA PHE A 650 10.24 -24.44 -11.32
C PHE A 650 11.55 -24.86 -10.65
N SER A 651 12.03 -24.09 -9.68
CA SER A 651 13.29 -24.36 -8.97
C SER A 651 13.27 -25.73 -8.27
N ARG A 652 12.14 -26.08 -7.65
CA ARG A 652 11.95 -27.35 -6.94
C ARG A 652 12.06 -28.59 -7.84
N TYR A 653 11.55 -28.53 -9.06
CA TYR A 653 11.45 -29.69 -9.94
C TYR A 653 12.45 -29.69 -11.08
N PHE A 654 13.13 -28.59 -11.36
CA PHE A 654 14.09 -28.50 -12.46
C PHE A 654 15.53 -28.75 -12.01
N TYR A 655 15.95 -28.17 -10.89
CA TYR A 655 17.35 -28.24 -10.44
C TYR A 655 17.72 -29.52 -9.65
N PRO A 656 16.91 -30.12 -8.81
CA PRO A 656 17.27 -31.35 -8.08
C PRO A 656 17.44 -32.57 -8.95
#